data_11f6a39449c2dab157dfe9ff1b81ecda
#
_entry.id   11f6a39449c2dab157dfe9ff1b81ecda
#
_cell.length_a   1.000
_cell.length_b   1.000
_cell.length_c   1.000
_cell.angle_alpha   90.00
_cell.angle_beta   90.00
_cell.angle_gamma   90.00
#
_symmetry.space_group_name_H-M   'P 1'
#
loop_
_entity.id
_entity.type
_entity.pdbx_description
1 polymer ?
#
loop_
_entity_poly.entity_id
_entity_poly.type
_entity_poly.pdbx_seq_one_letter_code
_entity_poly.pdbx_strand_id
1 'polypeptide(L)'
;MKKILKTSFFVFSFLALFYSNAFAFLEFQKEKILSTDVPGVRGINFKPDGSIMYITNRDGEQDAYIVQYSLSTPFDISTATRTFDDGAGTKLTCSTDMKLPHAIEFKPDGTRMFITTNKNHSGGPGVAVYQFKLTTAWDTSTLDCEKIYEVDITGSDNEDQVRTITFKPDGTRMFVGGMTRDRIREYILTTPFDLRSGVSEGSLSARLESSSDASMRNIQLHSDGTILYVAGDDNNNMHKYTLSTPWDITTISSTSTEYDLTSRVSHMRGFIFTANFTKLFVTNDAGTSASTNKIFEYSLDCAGTITCSDASKNADVKAIIEANVELSKRIIKNNTLPIFHRIEWLRRHKNKDNLSNLNAEIDFTNEKISKLVTALKSSKKEVDRSYDSEDWFQWSEGRVSLGKNKSINSSSRDFHSYGISVGADKIKDDDRDAMHGYVFQYGNDNIDIGYKGSKLETDAYSFALYGTKLRDDHVFTDALIGVSLLDIDQKRVIYDNILEGNREGQQIYGSFNFGKRIVDEDLNLNPGIKLDLGYTKLKAFRERTIVGDSLADALLYKEQNIKSALITLGVLLDKTDTDKEEDEIINHHGRLEYIADLSPSSDAEFYYLNSQSTVYNYNVENKSKHNLRIGYGFDVTSISGWSLVGNFERFQSAKSHSNEIYLSVGYVPIDEMKFVFDVNNFENTSLSLTNNVNGFDLKMSSNYNFLSDVPDYGANIEVSNKF
;
A
#
# COMPACT_ATOMS: atom_id res chain seq x y z
N MET A 1 59.43 15.95 17.83
CA MET A 1 59.76 16.58 19.10
C MET A 1 58.51 17.22 19.70
N LYS A 2 58.19 16.82 20.92
CA LYS A 2 57.39 17.45 21.96
C LYS A 2 55.88 17.56 21.66
N LYS A 3 55.11 16.70 22.30
CA LYS A 3 54.49 16.73 23.66
C LYS A 3 53.13 17.39 23.61
N ILE A 4 52.08 16.58 23.67
CA ILE A 4 51.29 16.18 24.86
C ILE A 4 50.75 17.39 25.66
N LEU A 5 49.44 17.50 25.69
CA LEU A 5 48.76 17.62 26.97
C LEU A 5 47.34 17.03 26.89
N LYS A 6 47.13 16.07 27.76
CA LYS A 6 45.82 15.52 28.13
C LYS A 6 45.08 16.59 28.89
N THR A 7 43.79 16.76 28.60
CA THR A 7 42.86 17.24 29.64
C THR A 7 41.56 16.45 29.49
N SER A 8 41.38 15.50 30.39
CA SER A 8 40.16 14.79 30.66
C SER A 8 39.13 15.77 31.21
N PHE A 9 38.05 15.99 30.48
CA PHE A 9 36.86 16.54 31.05
C PHE A 9 35.84 15.42 31.21
N PHE A 10 35.68 14.96 32.44
CA PHE A 10 34.57 14.16 32.90
C PHE A 10 33.33 15.07 32.85
N VAL A 11 32.52 14.94 31.84
CA VAL A 11 31.14 15.44 31.88
C VAL A 11 30.29 14.29 32.33
N PHE A 12 29.90 14.31 33.55
CA PHE A 12 28.79 13.57 34.12
C PHE A 12 27.54 14.05 33.41
N SER A 13 27.16 13.41 32.33
CA SER A 13 25.83 13.57 31.77
C SER A 13 24.88 12.75 32.64
N PHE A 14 24.10 13.48 33.41
CA PHE A 14 22.88 13.01 34.02
C PHE A 14 22.00 12.49 32.87
N LEU A 15 21.99 11.14 32.67
CA LEU A 15 20.93 10.46 31.93
C LEU A 15 19.66 10.58 32.79
N ALA A 16 18.93 11.67 32.63
CA ALA A 16 17.52 11.68 32.95
C ALA A 16 16.86 10.66 32.02
N LEU A 17 16.60 9.50 32.55
CA LEU A 17 15.67 8.52 31.97
C LEU A 17 14.29 9.20 31.99
N PHE A 18 13.98 9.96 30.98
CA PHE A 18 12.61 10.24 30.65
C PHE A 18 12.03 8.91 30.15
N TYR A 19 11.40 8.19 31.04
CA TYR A 19 10.35 7.27 30.65
C TYR A 19 9.26 8.13 30.02
N SER A 20 9.33 8.33 28.72
CA SER A 20 8.16 8.74 27.98
C SER A 20 7.21 7.56 28.06
N ASN A 21 6.16 7.66 28.86
CA ASN A 21 5.01 6.81 28.73
C ASN A 21 4.55 6.97 27.28
N ALA A 22 4.74 5.93 26.46
CA ALA A 22 4.16 5.89 25.14
C ALA A 22 2.65 5.81 25.34
N PHE A 23 1.96 6.94 25.20
CA PHE A 23 0.51 6.99 25.20
C PHE A 23 0.04 6.27 23.93
N ALA A 24 -0.82 5.29 24.08
CA ALA A 24 -1.55 4.76 22.95
C ALA A 24 -2.45 5.89 22.43
N PHE A 25 -2.35 6.18 21.14
CA PHE A 25 -3.05 7.30 20.53
C PHE A 25 -4.34 6.81 19.86
N LEU A 26 -5.46 7.45 20.18
CA LEU A 26 -6.73 7.30 19.50
C LEU A 26 -6.89 8.43 18.50
N GLU A 27 -6.81 8.14 17.22
CA GLU A 27 -6.97 9.14 16.19
C GLU A 27 -8.43 9.24 15.74
N PHE A 28 -9.01 10.42 15.91
CA PHE A 28 -10.35 10.71 15.41
C PHE A 28 -10.40 10.60 13.87
N GLN A 29 -11.34 9.83 13.35
CA GLN A 29 -11.52 9.66 11.92
C GLN A 29 -12.73 10.45 11.41
N LYS A 30 -13.88 10.22 12.01
CA LYS A 30 -15.15 10.83 11.57
C LYS A 30 -16.21 10.80 12.67
N GLU A 31 -17.28 11.56 12.48
CA GLU A 31 -18.46 11.52 13.32
C GLU A 31 -19.72 11.30 12.48
N LYS A 32 -20.72 10.68 13.11
CA LYS A 32 -22.08 10.60 12.60
C LYS A 32 -23.02 11.25 13.60
N ILE A 33 -23.74 12.26 13.16
CA ILE A 33 -24.84 12.85 13.93
C ILE A 33 -26.03 11.88 13.81
N LEU A 34 -26.57 11.47 14.93
CA LEU A 34 -27.79 10.68 14.98
C LEU A 34 -29.01 11.60 14.77
N SER A 35 -30.02 11.06 14.07
CA SER A 35 -31.26 11.82 13.81
C SER A 35 -32.00 12.13 15.09
N THR A 36 -33.01 13.02 15.00
CA THR A 36 -33.95 13.33 16.09
C THR A 36 -34.64 12.12 16.69
N ASP A 37 -34.62 11.00 15.95
CA ASP A 37 -35.26 9.74 16.31
C ASP A 37 -34.43 8.86 17.25
N VAL A 38 -33.22 9.32 17.66
CA VAL A 38 -32.39 8.68 18.68
C VAL A 38 -32.09 9.67 19.80
N PRO A 39 -33.09 10.06 20.58
CA PRO A 39 -32.98 11.13 21.58
C PRO A 39 -32.10 10.77 22.77
N GLY A 40 -31.86 9.49 23.03
CA GLY A 40 -31.09 9.02 24.17
C GLY A 40 -30.16 7.87 23.83
N VAL A 41 -29.14 8.12 23.00
CA VAL A 41 -28.13 7.13 22.62
C VAL A 41 -27.42 6.51 23.84
N ARG A 42 -27.25 5.18 23.81
CA ARG A 42 -26.56 4.43 24.86
C ARG A 42 -25.51 3.47 24.28
N GLY A 43 -25.72 2.17 24.35
CA GLY A 43 -24.81 1.15 23.84
C GLY A 43 -24.74 1.11 22.33
N ILE A 44 -23.66 0.59 21.81
CA ILE A 44 -23.39 0.37 20.38
C ILE A 44 -22.81 -1.03 20.19
N ASN A 45 -23.23 -1.71 19.13
CA ASN A 45 -22.64 -2.98 18.70
C ASN A 45 -22.70 -3.10 17.17
N PHE A 46 -21.94 -4.00 16.59
CA PHE A 46 -21.92 -4.30 15.17
C PHE A 46 -22.10 -5.78 14.92
N LYS A 47 -22.72 -6.12 13.79
CA LYS A 47 -22.56 -7.44 13.21
C LYS A 47 -21.07 -7.67 12.92
N PRO A 48 -20.52 -8.89 13.11
CA PRO A 48 -19.08 -9.15 12.96
C PRO A 48 -18.47 -8.76 11.61
N ASP A 49 -19.25 -8.77 10.53
CA ASP A 49 -18.82 -8.33 9.20
C ASP A 49 -18.87 -6.81 9.01
N GLY A 50 -19.36 -6.05 9.99
CA GLY A 50 -19.48 -4.60 9.95
C GLY A 50 -20.59 -4.04 9.07
N SER A 51 -21.42 -4.89 8.47
CA SER A 51 -22.49 -4.47 7.56
C SER A 51 -23.73 -3.89 8.28
N ILE A 52 -23.87 -4.17 9.59
CA ILE A 52 -25.00 -3.70 10.41
C ILE A 52 -24.46 -3.13 11.72
N MET A 53 -25.01 -1.98 12.13
CA MET A 53 -24.74 -1.32 13.40
C MET A 53 -26.04 -1.24 14.22
N TYR A 54 -25.93 -1.48 15.51
CA TYR A 54 -27.03 -1.43 16.47
C TYR A 54 -26.76 -0.41 17.56
N ILE A 55 -27.79 0.35 17.93
CA ILE A 55 -27.73 1.35 18.98
C ILE A 55 -28.91 1.16 19.92
N THR A 56 -28.64 1.04 21.22
CA THR A 56 -29.70 1.14 22.22
C THR A 56 -30.08 2.59 22.40
N ASN A 57 -31.38 2.85 22.39
CA ASN A 57 -31.98 4.17 22.50
C ASN A 57 -32.97 4.24 23.64
N ARG A 58 -32.93 5.31 24.39
CA ARG A 58 -33.86 5.65 25.45
C ARG A 58 -34.77 6.81 24.99
N ASP A 59 -36.06 6.55 24.81
CA ASP A 59 -37.02 7.60 24.55
C ASP A 59 -37.66 8.09 25.84
N GLY A 60 -37.15 9.18 26.37
CA GLY A 60 -37.54 9.73 27.66
C GLY A 60 -37.24 8.75 28.82
N GLU A 61 -38.15 8.62 29.78
CA GLU A 61 -38.04 7.67 30.91
C GLU A 61 -38.88 6.40 30.69
N GLN A 62 -39.55 6.27 29.55
CA GLN A 62 -40.66 5.32 29.41
C GLN A 62 -40.33 4.07 28.60
N ASP A 63 -39.58 4.18 27.52
CA ASP A 63 -39.45 3.06 26.57
C ASP A 63 -37.99 2.76 26.20
N ALA A 64 -37.71 1.48 25.93
CA ALA A 64 -36.42 0.98 25.47
C ALA A 64 -36.53 0.57 23.99
N TYR A 65 -35.61 1.07 23.16
CA TYR A 65 -35.56 0.76 21.72
C TYR A 65 -34.18 0.33 21.27
N ILE A 66 -34.16 -0.40 20.15
CA ILE A 66 -32.95 -0.63 19.36
C ILE A 66 -33.13 0.02 18.00
N VAL A 67 -32.16 0.82 17.60
CA VAL A 67 -32.07 1.38 16.26
C VAL A 67 -31.00 0.60 15.47
N GLN A 68 -31.43 0.05 14.32
CA GLN A 68 -30.59 -0.72 13.43
C GLN A 68 -30.24 0.11 12.19
N TYR A 69 -28.95 0.09 11.79
CA TYR A 69 -28.43 0.74 10.60
C TYR A 69 -27.74 -0.28 9.70
N SER A 70 -28.00 -0.21 8.39
CA SER A 70 -27.21 -0.90 7.37
C SER A 70 -26.07 0.00 6.92
N LEU A 71 -24.86 -0.58 6.73
CA LEU A 71 -23.68 0.11 6.25
C LEU A 71 -23.33 -0.42 4.87
N SER A 72 -23.28 0.44 3.86
CA SER A 72 -22.87 0.05 2.51
C SER A 72 -21.38 -0.24 2.41
N THR A 73 -20.59 0.34 3.30
CA THR A 73 -19.17 0.00 3.52
C THR A 73 -19.01 -0.49 4.96
N PRO A 74 -18.53 -1.73 5.16
CA PRO A 74 -18.36 -2.29 6.50
C PRO A 74 -17.55 -1.38 7.44
N PHE A 75 -18.09 -1.18 8.66
CA PHE A 75 -17.49 -0.35 9.71
C PHE A 75 -17.21 1.10 9.30
N ASP A 76 -17.91 1.62 8.30
CA ASP A 76 -17.87 3.04 7.94
C ASP A 76 -19.19 3.72 8.33
N ILE A 77 -19.18 4.43 9.48
CA ILE A 77 -20.38 5.07 10.01
C ILE A 77 -20.95 6.18 9.11
N SER A 78 -20.16 6.74 8.20
CA SER A 78 -20.66 7.73 7.23
C SER A 78 -21.63 7.14 6.23
N THR A 79 -21.52 5.82 5.97
CA THR A 79 -22.39 5.08 5.05
C THR A 79 -23.61 4.46 5.72
N ALA A 80 -23.76 4.65 7.05
CA ALA A 80 -24.85 4.05 7.80
C ALA A 80 -26.21 4.68 7.45
N THR A 81 -27.14 3.84 7.00
CA THR A 81 -28.52 4.19 6.70
C THR A 81 -29.44 3.42 7.63
N ARG A 82 -30.41 4.10 8.24
CA ARG A 82 -31.36 3.47 9.14
C ARG A 82 -32.22 2.43 8.38
N THR A 83 -32.38 1.24 8.99
CA THR A 83 -33.05 0.11 8.32
C THR A 83 -34.58 0.18 8.42
N PHE A 84 -35.12 0.76 9.49
CA PHE A 84 -36.55 0.87 9.74
C PHE A 84 -36.92 2.33 9.95
N ASP A 85 -38.03 2.74 9.32
CA ASP A 85 -38.48 4.14 9.25
C ASP A 85 -39.64 4.45 10.23
N ASP A 86 -39.83 3.62 11.27
CA ASP A 86 -40.96 3.63 12.18
C ASP A 86 -40.75 4.43 13.49
N GLY A 87 -40.02 5.54 13.42
CA GLY A 87 -39.84 6.44 14.58
C GLY A 87 -38.66 6.04 15.48
N ALA A 88 -38.88 5.65 16.74
CA ALA A 88 -37.82 5.42 17.73
C ALA A 88 -36.98 4.16 17.53
N GLY A 89 -37.33 3.27 16.59
CA GLY A 89 -36.71 1.97 16.34
C GLY A 89 -37.53 0.78 16.85
N THR A 90 -36.95 -0.43 16.87
CA THR A 90 -37.62 -1.61 17.38
C THR A 90 -37.79 -1.52 18.89
N LYS A 91 -39.03 -1.51 19.34
CA LYS A 91 -39.35 -1.46 20.79
C LYS A 91 -38.96 -2.77 21.46
N LEU A 92 -38.29 -2.67 22.59
CA LEU A 92 -37.95 -3.84 23.42
C LEU A 92 -39.08 -4.17 24.35
N THR A 93 -39.76 -5.28 24.11
CA THR A 93 -40.91 -5.75 24.87
C THR A 93 -40.62 -7.09 25.51
N CYS A 94 -39.94 -7.10 26.64
CA CYS A 94 -39.75 -8.32 27.45
C CYS A 94 -40.65 -8.34 28.68
N SER A 95 -40.95 -7.17 29.18
CA SER A 95 -41.98 -6.92 30.21
C SER A 95 -42.50 -5.51 30.01
N THR A 96 -43.66 -5.16 30.60
CA THR A 96 -44.20 -3.81 30.60
C THR A 96 -43.28 -2.78 31.24
N ASP A 97 -42.21 -3.22 31.90
CA ASP A 97 -41.32 -2.39 32.73
C ASP A 97 -39.87 -2.33 32.23
N MET A 98 -39.57 -2.85 31.02
CA MET A 98 -38.24 -2.70 30.47
C MET A 98 -37.95 -1.26 30.09
N LYS A 99 -37.10 -0.60 30.86
CA LYS A 99 -36.73 0.81 30.70
C LYS A 99 -35.23 0.99 30.76
N LEU A 100 -34.75 2.12 30.27
CA LEU A 100 -33.37 2.55 30.37
C LEU A 100 -32.37 1.47 29.91
N PRO A 101 -32.38 1.05 28.63
CA PRO A 101 -31.41 0.13 28.07
C PRO A 101 -30.03 0.79 28.06
N HIS A 102 -28.98 -0.05 28.28
CA HIS A 102 -27.61 0.40 28.24
C HIS A 102 -26.79 -0.40 27.24
N ALA A 103 -26.03 -1.39 27.65
CA ALA A 103 -25.21 -2.16 26.75
C ALA A 103 -26.05 -3.14 25.90
N ILE A 104 -25.57 -3.44 24.73
CA ILE A 104 -26.08 -4.43 23.80
C ILE A 104 -24.97 -5.37 23.41
N GLU A 105 -25.24 -6.68 23.46
CA GLU A 105 -24.30 -7.72 23.07
C GLU A 105 -25.01 -8.81 22.29
N PHE A 106 -24.32 -9.49 21.38
CA PHE A 106 -24.88 -10.55 20.56
C PHE A 106 -24.10 -11.86 20.75
N LYS A 107 -24.83 -12.97 20.65
CA LYS A 107 -24.19 -14.25 20.38
C LYS A 107 -23.51 -14.16 18.97
N PRO A 108 -22.31 -14.74 18.77
CA PRO A 108 -21.57 -14.61 17.51
C PRO A 108 -22.31 -15.04 16.23
N ASP A 109 -23.34 -15.89 16.33
CA ASP A 109 -24.17 -16.31 15.19
C ASP A 109 -25.40 -15.41 14.96
N GLY A 110 -25.59 -14.38 15.80
CA GLY A 110 -26.71 -13.42 15.69
C GLY A 110 -28.07 -13.95 16.08
N THR A 111 -28.16 -15.18 16.61
CA THR A 111 -29.47 -15.77 16.99
C THR A 111 -29.95 -15.34 18.36
N ARG A 112 -29.10 -14.72 19.17
CA ARG A 112 -29.44 -14.15 20.47
C ARG A 112 -28.81 -12.78 20.68
N MET A 113 -29.49 -11.98 21.45
CA MET A 113 -29.11 -10.64 21.86
C MET A 113 -29.31 -10.47 23.35
N PHE A 114 -28.42 -9.70 23.98
CA PHE A 114 -28.45 -9.41 25.42
C PHE A 114 -28.43 -7.90 25.63
N ILE A 115 -29.31 -7.42 26.53
CA ILE A 115 -29.44 -6.00 26.89
C ILE A 115 -29.36 -5.85 28.39
N THR A 116 -28.56 -4.88 28.86
CA THR A 116 -28.56 -4.50 30.28
C THR A 116 -29.50 -3.33 30.51
N THR A 117 -30.15 -3.32 31.67
CA THR A 117 -30.96 -2.19 32.16
C THR A 117 -30.54 -1.82 33.58
N ASN A 118 -30.71 -0.54 33.96
CA ASN A 118 -30.20 -0.06 35.23
C ASN A 118 -31.26 0.18 36.28
N LYS A 119 -32.52 0.09 36.00
CA LYS A 119 -33.58 0.33 37.00
C LYS A 119 -34.95 -0.13 36.54
N ASN A 120 -35.71 -0.55 37.52
CA ASN A 120 -37.08 -0.77 37.57
C ASN A 120 -37.90 0.50 37.82
N HIS A 121 -38.95 0.70 37.13
CA HIS A 121 -39.98 1.66 37.52
C HIS A 121 -41.17 0.90 38.04
N SER A 122 -41.35 0.92 39.37
CA SER A 122 -42.46 0.32 40.11
C SER A 122 -42.74 -1.18 39.92
N GLY A 123 -42.02 -2.02 40.62
CA GLY A 123 -42.44 -3.39 40.95
C GLY A 123 -41.86 -4.56 40.18
N GLY A 124 -40.98 -4.35 39.21
CA GLY A 124 -40.27 -5.41 38.52
C GLY A 124 -38.85 -5.66 39.07
N PRO A 125 -38.07 -6.63 38.54
CA PRO A 125 -36.71 -6.90 38.96
C PRO A 125 -35.82 -5.69 38.80
N GLY A 126 -34.95 -5.42 39.73
CA GLY A 126 -34.05 -4.27 39.75
C GLY A 126 -33.11 -4.22 38.55
N VAL A 127 -31.89 -4.55 38.73
CA VAL A 127 -30.83 -4.57 37.73
C VAL A 127 -30.85 -5.91 37.01
N ALA A 128 -31.01 -5.93 35.68
CA ALA A 128 -31.18 -7.17 34.94
C ALA A 128 -30.47 -7.19 33.60
N VAL A 129 -30.13 -8.40 33.16
CA VAL A 129 -29.78 -8.73 31.78
C VAL A 129 -30.96 -9.42 31.12
N TYR A 130 -31.42 -8.85 30.01
CA TYR A 130 -32.49 -9.38 29.18
C TYR A 130 -31.92 -10.16 28.01
N GLN A 131 -32.32 -11.42 27.85
CA GLN A 131 -32.00 -12.27 26.72
C GLN A 131 -33.15 -12.32 25.73
N PHE A 132 -32.87 -12.02 24.48
CA PHE A 132 -33.82 -12.10 23.36
C PHE A 132 -33.32 -13.16 22.37
N LYS A 133 -34.27 -13.88 21.77
CA LYS A 133 -34.04 -14.68 20.58
C LYS A 133 -34.37 -13.86 19.36
N LEU A 134 -33.56 -14.02 18.30
CA LEU A 134 -33.87 -13.49 16.97
C LEU A 134 -34.23 -14.67 16.07
N THR A 135 -35.44 -14.68 15.50
CA THR A 135 -35.87 -15.74 14.58
C THR A 135 -35.15 -15.65 13.25
N THR A 136 -34.77 -14.44 12.83
CA THR A 136 -33.82 -14.18 11.75
C THR A 136 -32.57 -13.60 12.36
N ALA A 137 -31.44 -14.28 12.18
CA ALA A 137 -30.17 -13.85 12.76
C ALA A 137 -29.80 -12.41 12.34
N TRP A 138 -29.43 -11.59 13.33
CA TRP A 138 -29.04 -10.18 13.14
C TRP A 138 -30.17 -9.22 12.77
N ASP A 139 -31.43 -9.67 12.72
CA ASP A 139 -32.59 -8.84 12.43
C ASP A 139 -33.38 -8.55 13.72
N THR A 140 -33.22 -7.34 14.24
CA THR A 140 -33.89 -6.93 15.50
C THR A 140 -35.39 -6.77 15.40
N SER A 141 -35.96 -6.72 14.19
CA SER A 141 -37.43 -6.74 14.00
C SER A 141 -38.05 -8.09 14.36
N THR A 142 -37.25 -9.14 14.43
CA THR A 142 -37.67 -10.53 14.70
C THR A 142 -37.42 -10.99 16.13
N LEU A 143 -37.12 -10.04 17.04
CA LEU A 143 -36.80 -10.34 18.43
C LEU A 143 -38.01 -10.89 19.23
N ASP A 144 -37.72 -11.87 20.09
CA ASP A 144 -38.67 -12.41 21.06
C ASP A 144 -37.94 -12.57 22.42
N CYS A 145 -38.63 -12.20 23.50
CA CYS A 145 -38.06 -12.28 24.84
C CYS A 145 -37.97 -13.73 25.34
N GLU A 146 -36.75 -14.21 25.65
CA GLU A 146 -36.54 -15.57 26.16
C GLU A 146 -36.34 -15.63 27.67
N LYS A 147 -35.64 -14.66 28.26
CA LYS A 147 -35.29 -14.66 29.67
C LYS A 147 -34.97 -13.28 30.21
N ILE A 148 -35.46 -13.02 31.42
CA ILE A 148 -34.97 -11.93 32.28
C ILE A 148 -34.11 -12.58 33.35
N TYR A 149 -32.85 -12.14 33.46
CA TYR A 149 -31.95 -12.59 34.52
C TYR A 149 -31.66 -11.42 35.44
N GLU A 150 -32.15 -11.49 36.66
CA GLU A 150 -31.81 -10.52 37.70
C GLU A 150 -30.37 -10.69 38.10
N VAL A 151 -29.61 -9.62 37.94
CA VAL A 151 -28.20 -9.60 38.33
C VAL A 151 -28.15 -9.29 39.83
N ASP A 152 -27.83 -10.29 40.64
CA ASP A 152 -27.58 -10.07 42.07
C ASP A 152 -26.10 -9.71 42.26
N ILE A 153 -25.85 -8.42 42.44
CA ILE A 153 -24.54 -7.91 42.86
C ILE A 153 -24.66 -7.53 44.37
N THR A 154 -25.64 -8.09 45.05
CA THR A 154 -25.98 -7.82 46.46
C THR A 154 -25.13 -8.55 47.48
N GLY A 155 -23.82 -8.72 47.26
CA GLY A 155 -22.92 -8.85 48.42
C GLY A 155 -22.95 -7.54 49.22
N SER A 156 -22.11 -7.35 50.19
CA SER A 156 -21.95 -6.08 50.95
C SER A 156 -21.74 -4.80 50.09
N ASP A 157 -21.70 -4.96 48.78
CA ASP A 157 -21.42 -3.96 47.75
C ASP A 157 -22.57 -3.88 46.72
N ASN A 158 -23.72 -3.34 47.12
CA ASN A 158 -24.89 -3.17 46.27
C ASN A 158 -24.55 -2.30 45.02
N GLU A 159 -24.45 -2.95 43.85
CA GLU A 159 -24.48 -2.24 42.56
C GLU A 159 -25.95 -2.11 42.14
N ASP A 160 -26.43 -0.89 42.07
CA ASP A 160 -27.81 -0.61 41.72
C ASP A 160 -27.98 -0.09 40.28
N GLN A 161 -26.89 -0.03 39.51
CA GLN A 161 -26.88 0.52 38.18
C GLN A 161 -25.97 -0.27 37.22
N VAL A 162 -26.46 -1.40 36.71
CA VAL A 162 -25.76 -2.16 35.67
C VAL A 162 -25.74 -1.38 34.34
N ARG A 163 -24.58 -1.22 33.77
CA ARG A 163 -24.35 -0.44 32.55
C ARG A 163 -23.77 -1.25 31.40
N THR A 164 -23.05 -2.29 31.68
CA THR A 164 -22.24 -2.99 30.67
C THR A 164 -22.37 -4.51 30.79
N ILE A 165 -22.17 -5.16 29.66
CA ILE A 165 -22.09 -6.63 29.54
C ILE A 165 -21.09 -6.98 28.45
N THR A 166 -20.32 -8.02 28.67
CA THR A 166 -19.51 -8.65 27.62
C THR A 166 -19.38 -10.15 27.92
N PHE A 167 -19.07 -10.95 26.90
CA PHE A 167 -18.90 -12.40 27.03
C PHE A 167 -17.47 -12.81 26.70
N LYS A 168 -17.01 -13.90 27.31
CA LYS A 168 -15.90 -14.66 26.78
C LYS A 168 -16.30 -15.21 25.40
N PRO A 169 -15.40 -15.26 24.39
CA PRO A 169 -15.75 -15.68 23.03
C PRO A 169 -16.42 -17.06 22.91
N ASP A 170 -16.15 -17.97 23.84
CA ASP A 170 -16.79 -19.28 23.89
C ASP A 170 -18.18 -19.26 24.55
N GLY A 171 -18.62 -18.13 25.09
CA GLY A 171 -19.91 -17.93 25.71
C GLY A 171 -20.10 -18.58 27.05
N THR A 172 -19.06 -19.18 27.62
CA THR A 172 -19.15 -19.89 28.93
C THR A 172 -19.13 -18.94 30.12
N ARG A 173 -18.71 -17.70 29.91
CA ARG A 173 -18.62 -16.64 30.93
C ARG A 173 -19.22 -15.36 30.43
N MET A 174 -19.93 -14.68 31.30
CA MET A 174 -20.51 -13.36 31.13
C MET A 174 -19.92 -12.43 32.19
N PHE A 175 -19.52 -11.24 31.78
CA PHE A 175 -18.99 -10.19 32.67
C PHE A 175 -19.93 -9.01 32.64
N VAL A 176 -20.36 -8.58 33.81
CA VAL A 176 -21.33 -7.49 33.98
C VAL A 176 -20.72 -6.43 34.92
N GLY A 177 -20.80 -5.18 34.53
CA GLY A 177 -20.28 -4.06 35.34
C GLY A 177 -21.30 -2.93 35.50
N GLY A 178 -21.09 -2.12 36.50
CA GLY A 178 -21.98 -1.02 36.82
C GLY A 178 -21.27 0.18 37.41
N MET A 179 -22.00 1.31 37.47
CA MET A 179 -21.43 2.61 37.78
C MET A 179 -21.41 2.99 39.27
N THR A 180 -22.11 2.27 40.14
CA THR A 180 -22.17 2.66 41.56
C THR A 180 -20.94 2.23 42.32
N ARG A 181 -20.37 1.09 41.93
CA ARG A 181 -19.18 0.51 42.59
C ARG A 181 -17.96 0.33 41.69
N ASP A 182 -18.12 0.60 40.39
CA ASP A 182 -17.05 0.46 39.40
C ASP A 182 -16.35 -0.89 39.45
N ARG A 183 -17.13 -1.96 39.59
CA ARG A 183 -16.66 -3.34 39.65
C ARG A 183 -17.27 -4.18 38.54
N ILE A 184 -16.63 -5.29 38.23
CA ILE A 184 -17.10 -6.27 37.27
C ILE A 184 -17.37 -7.58 38.02
N ARG A 185 -18.58 -8.14 37.81
CA ARG A 185 -18.96 -9.47 38.29
C ARG A 185 -18.90 -10.45 37.15
N GLU A 186 -18.26 -11.55 37.35
CA GLU A 186 -18.29 -12.73 36.47
C GLU A 186 -19.52 -13.59 36.75
N TYR A 187 -20.12 -14.13 35.70
CA TYR A 187 -21.16 -15.17 35.77
C TYR A 187 -20.74 -16.33 34.86
N ILE A 188 -20.90 -17.54 35.38
CA ILE A 188 -20.58 -18.79 34.69
C ILE A 188 -21.87 -19.38 34.15
N LEU A 189 -21.92 -19.64 32.84
CA LEU A 189 -23.08 -20.17 32.14
C LEU A 189 -22.92 -21.68 31.89
N THR A 190 -23.95 -22.48 32.27
CA THR A 190 -23.94 -23.93 32.02
C THR A 190 -24.01 -24.22 30.51
N THR A 191 -24.80 -23.46 29.78
CA THR A 191 -24.85 -23.52 28.31
C THR A 191 -24.34 -22.20 27.74
N PRO A 192 -23.37 -22.22 26.81
CA PRO A 192 -22.81 -21.01 26.23
C PRO A 192 -23.89 -20.08 25.65
N PHE A 193 -23.85 -18.78 26.01
CA PHE A 193 -24.77 -17.75 25.58
C PHE A 193 -26.26 -18.08 25.86
N ASP A 194 -26.57 -18.76 26.97
CA ASP A 194 -27.96 -19.09 27.36
C ASP A 194 -28.20 -18.89 28.84
N LEU A 195 -28.91 -17.82 29.20
CA LEU A 195 -29.25 -17.48 30.60
C LEU A 195 -30.37 -18.34 31.18
N ARG A 196 -31.01 -19.21 30.38
CA ARG A 196 -32.10 -20.11 30.83
C ARG A 196 -31.58 -21.38 31.47
N SER A 197 -30.34 -21.79 31.11
CA SER A 197 -29.80 -23.12 31.41
C SER A 197 -29.01 -23.22 32.71
N GLY A 198 -29.06 -22.21 33.54
CA GLY A 198 -28.32 -22.10 34.78
C GLY A 198 -27.14 -21.13 34.68
N VAL A 199 -27.18 -20.17 35.58
CA VAL A 199 -26.15 -19.13 35.73
C VAL A 199 -25.72 -19.17 37.18
N SER A 200 -24.41 -19.24 37.40
CA SER A 200 -23.83 -19.16 38.75
C SER A 200 -22.90 -17.96 38.83
N GLU A 201 -22.85 -17.32 39.98
CA GLU A 201 -21.93 -16.26 40.27
C GLU A 201 -20.49 -16.76 40.31
N GLY A 202 -19.58 -16.06 39.66
CA GLY A 202 -18.15 -16.26 39.68
C GLY A 202 -17.41 -15.17 40.47
N SER A 203 -16.25 -14.80 39.99
CA SER A 203 -15.37 -13.85 40.65
C SER A 203 -15.91 -12.40 40.59
N LEU A 204 -15.46 -11.57 41.53
CA LEU A 204 -15.68 -10.12 41.56
C LEU A 204 -14.33 -9.43 41.42
N SER A 205 -14.23 -8.46 40.54
CA SER A 205 -13.00 -7.65 40.37
C SER A 205 -12.76 -6.73 41.57
N ALA A 206 -11.53 -6.26 41.75
CA ALA A 206 -11.27 -5.06 42.52
C ALA A 206 -12.05 -3.87 41.94
N ARG A 207 -12.18 -2.79 42.68
CA ARG A 207 -12.74 -1.56 42.18
C ARG A 207 -11.80 -0.98 41.10
N LEU A 208 -12.35 -0.67 39.95
CA LEU A 208 -11.62 -0.15 38.80
C LEU A 208 -11.74 1.37 38.78
N GLU A 209 -11.05 2.01 39.74
CA GLU A 209 -10.98 3.46 39.78
C GLU A 209 -9.63 3.96 39.31
N SER A 210 -9.62 4.91 38.41
CA SER A 210 -8.73 6.05 38.55
C SER A 210 -9.48 7.08 39.41
N SER A 211 -8.79 7.78 40.31
CA SER A 211 -9.38 8.81 41.17
C SER A 211 -10.03 9.99 40.39
N SER A 212 -10.04 9.93 39.08
CA SER A 212 -10.47 10.98 38.17
C SER A 212 -11.59 10.58 37.23
N ASP A 213 -11.95 9.32 37.09
CA ASP A 213 -12.99 8.88 36.15
C ASP A 213 -13.83 7.73 36.73
N ALA A 214 -14.62 8.06 37.73
CA ALA A 214 -15.64 7.18 38.32
C ALA A 214 -16.83 7.04 37.34
N SER A 215 -17.80 6.20 37.68
CA SER A 215 -19.03 5.98 36.91
C SER A 215 -18.84 5.18 35.63
N MET A 216 -18.42 3.93 35.78
CA MET A 216 -18.25 2.96 34.68
C MET A 216 -19.48 2.92 33.75
N ARG A 217 -19.26 3.11 32.47
CA ARG A 217 -20.29 3.11 31.41
C ARG A 217 -20.23 1.91 30.50
N ASN A 218 -19.06 1.43 30.17
CA ASN A 218 -18.88 0.27 29.33
C ASN A 218 -17.56 -0.45 29.59
N ILE A 219 -17.53 -1.75 29.29
CA ILE A 219 -16.32 -2.59 29.28
C ILE A 219 -16.26 -3.39 28.00
N GLN A 220 -15.03 -3.70 27.58
CA GLN A 220 -14.75 -4.72 26.55
C GLN A 220 -13.45 -5.43 26.86
N LEU A 221 -13.49 -6.75 26.84
CA LEU A 221 -12.29 -7.59 26.95
C LEU A 221 -11.73 -7.86 25.55
N HIS A 222 -10.41 -7.81 25.43
CA HIS A 222 -9.72 -8.26 24.24
C HIS A 222 -9.97 -9.75 24.00
N SER A 223 -9.96 -10.18 22.75
CA SER A 223 -10.32 -11.55 22.34
C SER A 223 -9.44 -12.66 22.94
N ASP A 224 -8.25 -12.34 23.45
CA ASP A 224 -7.36 -13.23 24.16
C ASP A 224 -7.52 -13.20 25.68
N GLY A 225 -8.35 -12.28 26.21
CA GLY A 225 -8.61 -12.13 27.64
C GLY A 225 -7.50 -11.48 28.46
N THR A 226 -6.47 -10.93 27.83
CA THR A 226 -5.33 -10.32 28.53
C THR A 226 -5.46 -8.85 28.79
N ILE A 227 -6.42 -8.18 28.11
CA ILE A 227 -6.66 -6.74 28.18
C ILE A 227 -8.13 -6.46 28.41
N LEU A 228 -8.39 -5.52 29.32
CA LEU A 228 -9.71 -4.98 29.58
C LEU A 228 -9.72 -3.48 29.28
N TYR A 229 -10.66 -3.04 28.49
CA TYR A 229 -10.97 -1.62 28.28
C TYR A 229 -12.20 -1.26 29.10
N VAL A 230 -12.12 -0.10 29.77
CA VAL A 230 -13.18 0.44 30.63
C VAL A 230 -13.38 1.90 30.28
N ALA A 231 -14.63 2.34 30.14
CA ALA A 231 -14.97 3.75 29.94
C ALA A 231 -15.78 4.27 31.12
N GLY A 232 -15.47 5.50 31.55
CA GLY A 232 -16.19 6.25 32.56
C GLY A 232 -16.91 7.49 31.98
N ASP A 233 -17.79 8.12 32.80
CA ASP A 233 -18.58 9.28 32.41
C ASP A 233 -18.08 10.58 33.06
N ASP A 234 -17.36 10.50 34.15
CA ASP A 234 -16.99 11.70 34.92
C ASP A 234 -15.96 12.55 34.19
N ASN A 235 -14.96 11.94 33.56
CA ASN A 235 -13.99 12.61 32.70
C ASN A 235 -14.05 12.18 31.24
N ASN A 236 -14.95 11.25 30.86
CA ASN A 236 -15.11 10.76 29.49
C ASN A 236 -13.84 10.15 28.86
N ASN A 237 -13.01 9.53 29.69
CA ASN A 237 -11.81 8.85 29.26
C ASN A 237 -12.04 7.34 29.16
N MET A 238 -11.18 6.69 28.43
CA MET A 238 -11.13 5.24 28.36
C MET A 238 -9.84 4.76 29.00
N HIS A 239 -9.93 3.71 29.80
CA HIS A 239 -8.81 3.09 30.51
C HIS A 239 -8.56 1.68 30.00
N LYS A 240 -7.29 1.35 29.79
CA LYS A 240 -6.83 0.02 29.42
C LYS A 240 -6.12 -0.59 30.60
N TYR A 241 -6.60 -1.74 31.04
CA TYR A 241 -6.00 -2.58 32.08
C TYR A 241 -5.43 -3.87 31.47
N THR A 242 -4.40 -4.44 32.08
CA THR A 242 -3.89 -5.76 31.74
C THR A 242 -4.32 -6.79 32.76
N LEU A 243 -4.56 -8.04 32.33
CA LEU A 243 -4.84 -9.19 33.19
C LEU A 243 -3.61 -10.10 33.17
N SER A 244 -3.07 -10.45 34.34
CA SER A 244 -1.93 -11.38 34.40
C SER A 244 -2.31 -12.81 34.08
N THR A 245 -3.60 -13.18 34.27
CA THR A 245 -4.18 -14.45 33.86
C THR A 245 -5.35 -14.16 32.91
N PRO A 246 -5.33 -14.69 31.68
CA PRO A 246 -6.40 -14.42 30.71
C PRO A 246 -7.79 -14.77 31.26
N TRP A 247 -8.75 -13.86 31.09
CA TRP A 247 -10.15 -14.00 31.50
C TRP A 247 -10.39 -14.07 33.01
N ASP A 248 -9.38 -13.86 33.83
CA ASP A 248 -9.51 -13.82 35.28
C ASP A 248 -9.51 -12.38 35.78
N ILE A 249 -10.70 -11.83 36.01
CA ILE A 249 -10.92 -10.46 36.45
C ILE A 249 -10.36 -10.12 37.83
N THR A 250 -9.94 -11.11 38.60
CA THR A 250 -9.26 -10.89 39.91
C THR A 250 -7.81 -10.49 39.70
N THR A 251 -7.26 -10.71 38.51
CA THR A 251 -5.86 -10.45 38.14
C THR A 251 -5.67 -9.14 37.34
N ILE A 252 -6.70 -8.29 37.30
CA ILE A 252 -6.63 -6.97 36.65
C ILE A 252 -5.58 -6.12 37.35
N SER A 253 -4.71 -5.47 36.54
CA SER A 253 -3.67 -4.56 37.04
C SER A 253 -4.24 -3.40 37.86
N SER A 254 -3.52 -2.97 38.87
CA SER A 254 -3.91 -1.80 39.70
C SER A 254 -3.65 -0.47 38.99
N THR A 255 -2.99 -0.46 37.85
CA THR A 255 -2.69 0.72 37.05
C THR A 255 -3.25 0.54 35.64
N SER A 256 -3.72 1.62 35.03
CA SER A 256 -4.25 1.65 33.69
C SER A 256 -3.45 2.59 32.77
N THR A 257 -3.58 2.39 31.48
CA THR A 257 -3.22 3.39 30.47
C THR A 257 -4.50 4.16 30.11
N GLU A 258 -4.43 5.48 30.20
CA GLU A 258 -5.57 6.37 29.94
C GLU A 258 -5.55 6.86 28.50
N TYR A 259 -6.71 6.94 27.87
CA TYR A 259 -6.96 7.52 26.56
C TYR A 259 -7.87 8.72 26.71
N ASP A 260 -7.38 9.91 26.43
CA ASP A 260 -8.13 11.16 26.51
C ASP A 260 -9.06 11.31 25.30
N LEU A 261 -10.36 11.30 25.54
CA LEU A 261 -11.40 11.52 24.54
C LEU A 261 -12.13 12.86 24.72
N THR A 262 -11.75 13.65 25.73
CA THR A 262 -12.45 14.87 26.17
C THR A 262 -12.54 15.95 25.11
N SER A 263 -11.63 15.97 24.15
CA SER A 263 -11.65 16.94 23.05
C SER A 263 -12.93 16.87 22.18
N ARG A 264 -13.63 15.71 22.19
CA ARG A 264 -14.83 15.48 21.36
C ARG A 264 -15.98 14.83 22.12
N VAL A 265 -15.66 13.98 23.09
CA VAL A 265 -16.65 13.26 23.90
C VAL A 265 -16.96 14.05 25.15
N SER A 266 -18.20 14.45 25.32
CA SER A 266 -18.65 15.22 26.50
C SER A 266 -19.46 14.38 27.48
N HIS A 267 -20.13 13.32 27.00
CA HIS A 267 -20.93 12.38 27.80
C HIS A 267 -20.87 11.00 27.15
N MET A 268 -19.84 10.23 27.50
CA MET A 268 -19.68 8.88 27.00
C MET A 268 -20.80 7.95 27.49
N ARG A 269 -21.37 7.14 26.58
CA ARG A 269 -22.46 6.20 26.93
C ARG A 269 -22.14 4.76 26.60
N GLY A 270 -21.33 4.51 25.61
CA GLY A 270 -20.87 3.21 25.22
C GLY A 270 -19.73 3.28 24.24
N PHE A 271 -19.02 2.21 24.12
CA PHE A 271 -17.99 2.05 23.08
C PHE A 271 -17.92 0.61 22.59
N ILE A 272 -17.36 0.42 21.41
CA ILE A 272 -17.02 -0.90 20.88
C ILE A 272 -15.79 -0.83 19.97
N PHE A 273 -14.88 -1.78 20.14
CA PHE A 273 -13.82 -2.04 19.18
C PHE A 273 -14.30 -3.03 18.12
N THR A 274 -13.79 -2.89 16.90
CA THR A 274 -13.86 -3.95 15.90
C THR A 274 -13.17 -5.21 16.41
N ALA A 275 -13.52 -6.39 15.88
CA ALA A 275 -12.95 -7.67 16.32
C ALA A 275 -11.41 -7.73 16.22
N ASN A 276 -10.82 -6.96 15.31
CA ASN A 276 -9.37 -6.83 15.15
C ASN A 276 -8.76 -5.66 15.94
N PHE A 277 -9.55 -4.96 16.74
CA PHE A 277 -9.14 -3.81 17.55
C PHE A 277 -8.45 -2.67 16.77
N THR A 278 -8.78 -2.49 15.49
CA THR A 278 -8.23 -1.40 14.67
C THR A 278 -9.07 -0.14 14.66
N LYS A 279 -10.36 -0.24 15.00
CA LYS A 279 -11.28 0.87 15.11
C LYS A 279 -12.00 0.84 16.44
N LEU A 280 -12.25 2.02 16.98
CA LEU A 280 -13.07 2.26 18.15
C LEU A 280 -14.26 3.14 17.76
N PHE A 281 -15.45 2.76 18.15
CA PHE A 281 -16.64 3.56 18.04
C PHE A 281 -17.14 3.96 19.43
N VAL A 282 -17.47 5.24 19.60
CA VAL A 282 -17.90 5.81 20.87
C VAL A 282 -19.22 6.52 20.70
N THR A 283 -20.20 6.21 21.54
CA THR A 283 -21.47 6.94 21.60
C THR A 283 -21.40 8.07 22.61
N ASN A 284 -21.89 9.24 22.20
CA ASN A 284 -21.97 10.45 22.99
C ASN A 284 -23.40 10.96 23.08
N ASP A 285 -23.89 11.18 24.30
CA ASP A 285 -25.21 11.74 24.59
C ASP A 285 -25.05 13.10 25.28
N ALA A 286 -24.97 14.16 24.50
CA ALA A 286 -24.72 15.51 25.02
C ALA A 286 -26.01 16.22 25.52
N GLY A 287 -27.10 15.48 25.79
CA GLY A 287 -28.32 16.02 26.37
C GLY A 287 -29.55 15.97 25.45
N THR A 288 -30.56 16.73 25.78
CA THR A 288 -31.92 16.67 25.18
C THR A 288 -32.02 17.21 23.74
N SER A 289 -30.93 17.70 23.17
CA SER A 289 -30.93 18.19 21.79
C SER A 289 -30.42 17.13 20.82
N ALA A 290 -31.27 16.69 19.91
CA ALA A 290 -30.95 15.65 18.93
C ALA A 290 -29.72 15.94 18.05
N SER A 291 -29.32 17.21 17.91
CA SER A 291 -28.13 17.61 17.17
C SER A 291 -26.82 17.30 17.89
N THR A 292 -26.88 16.86 19.14
CA THR A 292 -25.70 16.61 19.99
C THR A 292 -25.39 15.12 20.20
N ASN A 293 -26.36 14.24 19.87
CA ASN A 293 -26.13 12.79 19.94
C ASN A 293 -25.33 12.33 18.75
N LYS A 294 -24.16 11.76 19.01
CA LYS A 294 -23.19 11.42 17.99
C LYS A 294 -22.57 10.04 18.24
N ILE A 295 -22.09 9.46 17.14
CA ILE A 295 -21.10 8.39 17.18
C ILE A 295 -19.81 8.96 16.66
N PHE A 296 -18.72 8.71 17.37
CA PHE A 296 -17.37 9.02 16.95
C PHE A 296 -16.65 7.74 16.52
N GLU A 297 -15.98 7.77 15.39
CA GLU A 297 -15.09 6.71 14.92
C GLU A 297 -13.65 7.17 15.14
N TYR A 298 -12.88 6.34 15.83
CA TYR A 298 -11.45 6.50 16.03
C TYR A 298 -10.74 5.31 15.39
N SER A 299 -9.56 5.56 14.82
CA SER A 299 -8.61 4.48 14.59
C SER A 299 -7.77 4.29 15.85
N LEU A 300 -7.51 3.05 16.18
CA LEU A 300 -6.61 2.72 17.26
C LEU A 300 -5.19 2.64 16.68
N ASP A 301 -4.41 3.66 16.93
CA ASP A 301 -2.98 3.57 16.68
C ASP A 301 -2.32 2.80 17.83
N CYS A 302 -1.64 1.78 17.46
CA CYS A 302 -1.00 0.87 18.39
C CYS A 302 0.44 1.29 18.73
N ALA A 303 0.72 2.59 18.67
CA ALA A 303 2.00 3.13 19.09
C ALA A 303 2.31 2.72 20.54
N GLY A 304 3.23 1.78 20.69
CA GLY A 304 3.84 1.48 21.98
C GLY A 304 3.32 0.26 22.76
N THR A 305 2.42 -0.55 22.20
CA THR A 305 2.06 -1.83 22.86
C THR A 305 2.26 -3.01 21.94
N ILE A 306 2.98 -4.01 22.45
CA ILE A 306 3.34 -5.28 21.78
C ILE A 306 2.13 -6.06 21.22
N THR A 307 0.92 -5.68 21.56
CA THR A 307 -0.32 -6.41 21.23
C THR A 307 -1.14 -5.81 20.10
N CYS A 308 -0.84 -4.60 19.62
CA CYS A 308 -1.72 -3.93 18.68
C CYS A 308 -1.27 -3.94 17.21
N SER A 309 -0.01 -4.06 16.90
CA SER A 309 0.39 -4.07 15.50
C SER A 309 1.47 -5.11 15.22
N ASP A 310 1.02 -6.25 14.80
CA ASP A 310 1.84 -7.09 13.95
C ASP A 310 2.08 -6.28 12.65
N ALA A 311 3.23 -5.60 12.57
CA ALA A 311 3.56 -4.76 11.41
C ALA A 311 3.50 -5.57 10.11
N SER A 312 3.63 -6.91 10.18
CA SER A 312 3.45 -7.80 9.02
C SER A 312 2.00 -7.89 8.53
N LYS A 313 1.04 -7.38 9.27
CA LYS A 313 -0.38 -7.29 8.87
C LYS A 313 -0.78 -5.93 8.32
N ASN A 314 0.03 -4.89 8.56
CA ASN A 314 -0.24 -3.56 8.04
C ASN A 314 -0.20 -3.55 6.50
N ALA A 315 -1.25 -3.02 5.87
CA ALA A 315 -1.41 -3.06 4.41
C ALA A 315 -0.34 -2.24 3.67
N ASP A 316 0.09 -1.10 4.23
CA ASP A 316 1.10 -0.24 3.62
C ASP A 316 2.50 -0.83 3.80
N VAL A 317 2.81 -1.43 4.97
CA VAL A 317 4.09 -2.15 5.19
C VAL A 317 4.23 -3.31 4.21
N LYS A 318 3.16 -4.12 4.04
CA LYS A 318 3.13 -5.19 3.03
C LYS A 318 3.36 -4.66 1.63
N ALA A 319 2.63 -3.57 1.27
CA ALA A 319 2.72 -2.97 -0.04
C ALA A 319 4.13 -2.44 -0.35
N ILE A 320 4.81 -1.82 0.62
CA ILE A 320 6.19 -1.37 0.50
C ILE A 320 7.14 -2.54 0.25
N ILE A 321 7.01 -3.64 1.00
CA ILE A 321 7.85 -4.82 0.84
C ILE A 321 7.59 -5.49 -0.51
N GLU A 322 6.32 -5.64 -0.91
CA GLU A 322 5.93 -6.15 -2.23
C GLU A 322 6.46 -5.24 -3.35
N ALA A 323 6.39 -3.91 -3.18
CA ALA A 323 6.89 -2.93 -4.13
C ALA A 323 8.41 -3.06 -4.35
N ASN A 324 9.19 -3.29 -3.31
CA ASN A 324 10.64 -3.54 -3.42
C ASN A 324 10.95 -4.80 -4.25
N VAL A 325 10.17 -5.88 -4.10
CA VAL A 325 10.32 -7.11 -4.89
C VAL A 325 9.94 -6.87 -6.35
N GLU A 326 8.82 -6.21 -6.59
CA GLU A 326 8.34 -5.88 -7.95
C GLU A 326 9.29 -4.93 -8.67
N LEU A 327 9.78 -3.90 -7.97
CA LEU A 327 10.79 -2.96 -8.45
C LEU A 327 12.05 -3.68 -8.91
N SER A 328 12.58 -4.58 -8.09
CA SER A 328 13.80 -5.34 -8.40
C SER A 328 13.64 -6.15 -9.70
N LYS A 329 12.49 -6.78 -9.91
CA LYS A 329 12.19 -7.52 -11.15
C LYS A 329 11.98 -6.58 -12.34
N ARG A 330 11.32 -5.44 -12.12
CA ARG A 330 11.07 -4.43 -13.16
C ARG A 330 12.35 -3.80 -13.67
N ILE A 331 13.33 -3.51 -12.78
CA ILE A 331 14.63 -2.99 -13.19
C ILE A 331 15.36 -3.96 -14.10
N ILE A 332 15.35 -5.28 -13.83
CA ILE A 332 15.93 -6.29 -14.74
C ILE A 332 15.27 -6.21 -16.11
N LYS A 333 13.94 -6.21 -16.16
CA LYS A 333 13.20 -6.07 -17.41
C LYS A 333 13.57 -4.77 -18.15
N ASN A 334 13.57 -3.66 -17.45
CA ASN A 334 13.87 -2.34 -17.99
C ASN A 334 15.29 -2.22 -18.54
N ASN A 335 16.23 -2.98 -18.00
CA ASN A 335 17.62 -3.01 -18.45
C ASN A 335 17.84 -4.00 -19.60
N THR A 336 17.08 -5.09 -19.67
CA THR A 336 17.27 -6.11 -20.71
C THR A 336 16.58 -5.76 -22.03
N LEU A 337 15.38 -5.15 -21.98
CA LEU A 337 14.58 -4.87 -23.17
C LEU A 337 15.26 -3.92 -24.18
N PRO A 338 15.85 -2.77 -23.80
CA PRO A 338 16.52 -1.91 -24.76
C PRO A 338 17.66 -2.59 -25.49
N ILE A 339 18.38 -3.51 -24.81
CA ILE A 339 19.45 -4.29 -25.42
C ILE A 339 18.87 -5.25 -26.48
N PHE A 340 17.76 -5.92 -26.17
CA PHE A 340 17.10 -6.82 -27.16
C PHE A 340 16.50 -6.02 -28.31
N HIS A 341 15.91 -4.85 -28.10
CA HIS A 341 15.47 -3.95 -29.18
C HIS A 341 16.64 -3.58 -30.09
N ARG A 342 17.80 -3.25 -29.51
CA ARG A 342 19.03 -2.97 -30.28
C ARG A 342 19.48 -4.19 -31.10
N ILE A 343 19.56 -5.37 -30.50
CA ILE A 343 19.95 -6.61 -31.19
C ILE A 343 18.98 -6.95 -32.33
N GLU A 344 17.68 -6.81 -32.09
CA GLU A 344 16.64 -7.03 -33.11
C GLU A 344 16.76 -6.00 -34.26
N TRP A 345 16.99 -4.74 -33.93
CA TRP A 345 17.25 -3.69 -34.90
C TRP A 345 18.49 -3.99 -35.76
N LEU A 346 19.59 -4.41 -35.14
CA LEU A 346 20.81 -4.81 -35.85
C LEU A 346 20.56 -5.97 -36.84
N ARG A 347 19.77 -6.96 -36.46
CA ARG A 347 19.38 -8.07 -37.36
C ARG A 347 18.56 -7.62 -38.55
N ARG A 348 17.69 -6.62 -38.39
CA ARG A 348 16.90 -6.05 -39.49
C ARG A 348 17.79 -5.22 -40.44
N HIS A 349 18.80 -4.56 -39.91
CA HIS A 349 19.63 -3.58 -40.64
C HIS A 349 21.06 -4.04 -40.91
N LYS A 350 21.36 -5.33 -40.77
CA LYS A 350 22.74 -5.88 -40.85
C LYS A 350 23.52 -5.52 -42.13
N ASN A 351 22.83 -5.21 -43.22
CA ASN A 351 23.44 -4.89 -44.51
C ASN A 351 23.75 -3.38 -44.69
N LYS A 352 23.44 -2.52 -43.71
CA LYS A 352 23.77 -1.10 -43.75
C LYS A 352 25.23 -0.86 -43.42
N ASP A 353 25.83 0.14 -44.06
CA ASP A 353 27.22 0.50 -43.78
C ASP A 353 27.36 1.18 -42.42
N ASN A 354 26.44 2.05 -42.05
CA ASN A 354 26.43 2.67 -40.72
C ASN A 354 25.29 2.09 -39.87
N LEU A 355 25.64 1.44 -38.78
CA LEU A 355 24.72 0.87 -37.80
C LEU A 355 24.55 1.76 -36.55
N SER A 356 25.12 2.97 -36.53
CA SER A 356 24.89 3.92 -35.45
C SER A 356 23.51 4.53 -35.55
N ASN A 357 22.86 4.72 -34.38
CA ASN A 357 21.62 5.49 -34.25
C ASN A 357 21.73 6.54 -33.12
N LEU A 358 22.94 7.01 -32.84
CA LEU A 358 23.24 8.08 -31.89
C LEU A 358 24.01 9.21 -32.58
N ASN A 359 23.40 9.85 -33.56
CA ASN A 359 24.01 11.02 -34.21
C ASN A 359 23.25 12.33 -33.96
N ALA A 360 22.14 12.28 -33.22
CA ALA A 360 21.36 13.44 -32.85
C ALA A 360 21.88 14.07 -31.55
N GLU A 361 21.88 15.38 -31.47
CA GLU A 361 22.10 16.08 -30.21
C GLU A 361 20.82 16.05 -29.38
N ILE A 362 20.77 15.11 -28.43
CA ILE A 362 19.64 14.98 -27.52
C ILE A 362 20.02 15.63 -26.19
N ASP A 363 19.32 16.69 -25.83
CA ASP A 363 19.44 17.32 -24.52
C ASP A 363 18.31 16.85 -23.62
N PHE A 364 18.68 16.49 -22.39
CA PHE A 364 17.73 16.14 -21.35
C PHE A 364 17.74 17.24 -20.29
N THR A 365 16.56 17.67 -19.87
CA THR A 365 16.41 18.65 -18.79
C THR A 365 16.67 18.04 -17.42
N ASN A 366 16.52 16.71 -17.29
CA ASN A 366 16.90 16.00 -16.07
C ASN A 366 18.43 16.02 -15.92
N GLU A 367 18.91 16.64 -14.85
CA GLU A 367 20.34 16.89 -14.60
C GLU A 367 21.18 15.60 -14.56
N LYS A 368 20.65 14.49 -14.03
CA LYS A 368 21.35 13.20 -13.93
C LYS A 368 21.54 12.58 -15.31
N ILE A 369 20.49 12.60 -16.14
CA ILE A 369 20.53 12.08 -17.51
C ILE A 369 21.43 12.96 -18.37
N SER A 370 21.32 14.28 -18.27
CA SER A 370 22.14 15.24 -19.02
C SER A 370 23.63 15.03 -18.74
N LYS A 371 24.04 14.82 -17.49
CA LYS A 371 25.44 14.52 -17.12
C LYS A 371 25.94 13.21 -17.74
N LEU A 372 25.11 12.16 -17.75
CA LEU A 372 25.44 10.88 -18.36
C LEU A 372 25.66 11.01 -19.87
N VAL A 373 24.73 11.66 -20.55
CA VAL A 373 24.80 11.89 -22.00
C VAL A 373 26.00 12.78 -22.36
N THR A 374 26.27 13.83 -21.57
CA THR A 374 27.42 14.72 -21.78
C THR A 374 28.74 13.97 -21.59
N ALA A 375 28.87 13.09 -20.59
CA ALA A 375 30.05 12.26 -20.39
C ALA A 375 30.31 11.32 -21.58
N LEU A 376 29.26 10.79 -22.19
CA LEU A 376 29.35 9.94 -23.39
C LEU A 376 29.67 10.77 -24.66
N LYS A 377 29.11 11.98 -24.81
CA LYS A 377 29.47 12.90 -25.91
C LYS A 377 30.94 13.33 -25.86
N SER A 378 31.51 13.53 -24.66
CA SER A 378 32.91 13.94 -24.49
C SER A 378 33.94 12.84 -24.89
N SER A 379 33.49 11.60 -25.03
CA SER A 379 34.32 10.50 -25.52
C SER A 379 34.43 10.44 -27.06
N LYS A 380 33.67 11.29 -27.78
CA LYS A 380 33.72 11.38 -29.24
C LYS A 380 35.03 12.01 -29.69
N LYS A 381 35.97 11.20 -30.20
CA LYS A 381 37.01 11.67 -31.11
C LYS A 381 36.35 11.95 -32.48
N GLU A 382 36.66 13.08 -33.13
CA GLU A 382 36.38 13.27 -34.54
C GLU A 382 36.93 12.10 -35.34
N VAL A 383 36.02 11.23 -35.84
CA VAL A 383 36.41 10.09 -36.65
C VAL A 383 36.32 10.50 -38.11
N ASP A 384 37.48 10.48 -38.78
CA ASP A 384 37.60 10.62 -40.23
C ASP A 384 36.74 9.50 -40.93
N ARG A 385 36.03 9.86 -41.99
CA ARG A 385 34.93 9.07 -42.60
C ARG A 385 35.39 7.87 -43.46
N SER A 386 36.39 7.11 -43.07
CA SER A 386 36.65 5.81 -43.69
C SER A 386 36.07 4.70 -42.79
N TYR A 387 34.98 4.08 -43.24
CA TYR A 387 34.36 2.94 -42.54
C TYR A 387 35.30 1.73 -42.59
N ASP A 388 36.11 1.58 -41.56
CA ASP A 388 36.88 0.37 -41.33
C ASP A 388 36.05 -0.58 -40.45
N SER A 389 36.17 -1.90 -40.62
CA SER A 389 35.45 -2.96 -39.85
C SER A 389 35.78 -2.91 -38.33
N GLU A 390 36.60 -1.97 -37.92
CA GLU A 390 37.01 -1.72 -36.54
C GLU A 390 36.12 -0.71 -35.78
N ASP A 391 35.11 -0.10 -36.41
CA ASP A 391 34.33 0.97 -35.79
C ASP A 391 33.27 0.49 -34.81
N TRP A 392 33.10 1.25 -33.73
CA TRP A 392 32.05 1.11 -32.73
C TRP A 392 30.81 1.86 -33.17
N PHE A 393 29.66 1.17 -33.29
CA PHE A 393 28.36 1.75 -33.61
C PHE A 393 27.65 2.18 -32.32
N GLN A 394 27.40 3.47 -32.18
CA GLN A 394 26.75 4.02 -30.98
C GLN A 394 25.24 4.00 -31.14
N TRP A 395 24.52 3.81 -30.02
CA TRP A 395 23.07 3.81 -30.01
C TRP A 395 22.51 4.35 -28.68
N SER A 396 21.27 4.81 -28.73
CA SER A 396 20.51 5.19 -27.53
C SER A 396 19.05 4.82 -27.66
N GLU A 397 18.39 4.57 -26.54
CA GLU A 397 16.95 4.33 -26.45
C GLU A 397 16.42 4.94 -25.15
N GLY A 398 15.39 5.80 -25.27
CA GLY A 398 14.61 6.31 -24.15
C GLY A 398 13.39 5.43 -23.87
N ARG A 399 12.95 5.38 -22.63
CA ARG A 399 11.82 4.55 -22.18
C ARG A 399 10.94 5.32 -21.20
N VAL A 400 9.62 5.15 -21.35
CA VAL A 400 8.61 5.53 -20.35
C VAL A 400 7.69 4.33 -20.12
N SER A 401 7.37 4.05 -18.84
CA SER A 401 6.51 2.94 -18.45
C SER A 401 5.52 3.40 -17.38
N LEU A 402 4.25 3.04 -17.55
CA LEU A 402 3.15 3.36 -16.64
C LEU A 402 2.39 2.08 -16.32
N GLY A 403 2.06 1.86 -15.07
CA GLY A 403 1.33 0.65 -14.70
C GLY A 403 0.71 0.69 -13.33
N LYS A 404 -0.15 -0.31 -13.10
CA LYS A 404 -0.88 -0.51 -11.84
C LYS A 404 -0.76 -1.94 -11.35
N ASN A 405 -0.66 -2.10 -10.04
CA ASN A 405 -0.73 -3.38 -9.37
C ASN A 405 -1.80 -3.36 -8.29
N LYS A 406 -2.75 -4.30 -8.37
CA LYS A 406 -3.83 -4.47 -7.40
C LYS A 406 -3.53 -5.67 -6.51
N SER A 407 -3.62 -5.49 -5.21
CA SER A 407 -3.52 -6.56 -4.23
C SER A 407 -4.80 -6.63 -3.38
N ILE A 408 -5.11 -7.82 -2.86
CA ILE A 408 -6.26 -8.02 -1.96
C ILE A 408 -5.84 -7.78 -0.50
N ASN A 409 -4.58 -8.06 -0.18
CA ASN A 409 -4.06 -8.10 1.19
C ASN A 409 -3.05 -6.98 1.51
N SER A 410 -2.78 -6.09 0.56
CA SER A 410 -1.89 -4.94 0.69
C SER A 410 -2.46 -3.76 -0.08
N SER A 411 -1.96 -2.55 0.19
CA SER A 411 -2.37 -1.36 -0.54
C SER A 411 -2.06 -1.45 -2.03
N SER A 412 -2.91 -0.87 -2.87
CA SER A 412 -2.68 -0.79 -4.32
C SER A 412 -1.42 0.02 -4.62
N ARG A 413 -0.80 -0.25 -5.75
CA ARG A 413 0.41 0.43 -6.19
C ARG A 413 0.26 0.89 -7.63
N ASP A 414 0.47 2.17 -7.84
CA ASP A 414 0.58 2.78 -9.15
C ASP A 414 2.04 3.11 -9.38
N PHE A 415 2.58 2.81 -10.55
CA PHE A 415 3.97 3.12 -10.84
C PHE A 415 4.13 3.85 -12.16
N HIS A 416 5.13 4.71 -12.18
CA HIS A 416 5.62 5.36 -13.38
C HIS A 416 7.14 5.32 -13.35
N SER A 417 7.74 5.02 -14.49
CA SER A 417 9.17 4.98 -14.60
C SER A 417 9.64 5.51 -15.96
N TYR A 418 10.82 6.07 -15.96
CA TYR A 418 11.50 6.51 -17.16
C TYR A 418 12.97 6.07 -17.11
N GLY A 419 13.59 6.03 -18.27
CA GLY A 419 15.01 5.66 -18.33
C GLY A 419 15.60 5.91 -19.70
N ILE A 420 16.92 5.87 -19.72
CA ILE A 420 17.72 5.96 -20.93
C ILE A 420 18.79 4.87 -20.94
N SER A 421 19.00 4.31 -22.11
CA SER A 421 20.08 3.39 -22.40
C SER A 421 20.98 4.00 -23.47
N VAL A 422 22.29 3.99 -23.24
CA VAL A 422 23.29 4.46 -24.20
C VAL A 422 24.41 3.45 -24.29
N GLY A 423 24.65 2.93 -25.49
CA GLY A 423 25.59 1.84 -25.69
C GLY A 423 26.36 1.98 -26.99
N ALA A 424 27.29 1.06 -27.13
CA ALA A 424 28.03 0.87 -28.37
C ALA A 424 28.25 -0.61 -28.62
N ASP A 425 28.27 -0.97 -29.91
CA ASP A 425 28.51 -2.35 -30.38
C ASP A 425 29.48 -2.36 -31.56
N LYS A 426 30.14 -3.48 -31.74
CA LYS A 426 31.14 -3.71 -32.78
C LYS A 426 30.88 -5.06 -33.46
N ILE A 427 31.06 -5.10 -34.77
CA ILE A 427 31.09 -6.33 -35.57
C ILE A 427 32.36 -7.11 -35.25
N LYS A 428 32.26 -8.42 -35.21
CA LYS A 428 33.39 -9.30 -34.95
C LYS A 428 34.04 -9.74 -36.27
N ASP A 429 35.25 -9.22 -36.57
CA ASP A 429 36.15 -9.71 -37.62
C ASP A 429 35.48 -10.12 -38.94
N ASP A 430 34.94 -9.19 -39.70
CA ASP A 430 34.21 -9.39 -40.98
C ASP A 430 32.96 -10.29 -40.92
N ASP A 431 32.61 -10.81 -39.73
CA ASP A 431 31.38 -11.59 -39.50
C ASP A 431 30.24 -10.67 -39.05
N ARG A 432 29.52 -10.08 -40.01
CA ARG A 432 28.36 -9.21 -39.72
C ARG A 432 27.21 -9.93 -38.99
N ASP A 433 27.30 -11.24 -38.86
CA ASP A 433 26.33 -12.05 -38.14
C ASP A 433 26.71 -12.22 -36.64
N ALA A 434 27.89 -11.74 -36.21
CA ALA A 434 28.32 -11.73 -34.83
C ALA A 434 28.70 -10.32 -34.36
N MET A 435 28.05 -9.86 -33.31
CA MET A 435 28.30 -8.53 -32.69
C MET A 435 28.39 -8.65 -31.18
N HIS A 436 29.14 -7.75 -30.58
CA HIS A 436 29.22 -7.59 -29.13
C HIS A 436 29.25 -6.10 -28.77
N GLY A 437 28.77 -5.78 -27.59
CA GLY A 437 28.66 -4.40 -27.15
C GLY A 437 28.54 -4.24 -25.64
N TYR A 438 28.50 -2.98 -25.26
CA TYR A 438 28.25 -2.57 -23.89
C TYR A 438 27.23 -1.45 -23.84
N VAL A 439 26.60 -1.29 -22.67
CA VAL A 439 25.57 -0.28 -22.46
C VAL A 439 25.60 0.23 -21.03
N PHE A 440 25.46 1.55 -20.90
CA PHE A 440 25.15 2.23 -19.65
C PHE A 440 23.69 2.62 -19.64
N GLN A 441 23.04 2.44 -18.50
CA GLN A 441 21.60 2.71 -18.37
C GLN A 441 21.35 3.47 -17.07
N TYR A 442 20.43 4.43 -17.16
CA TYR A 442 19.86 5.10 -16.01
C TYR A 442 18.35 4.89 -16.04
N GLY A 443 17.75 4.63 -14.91
CA GLY A 443 16.31 4.53 -14.74
C GLY A 443 15.87 5.16 -13.43
N ASN A 444 14.73 5.83 -13.47
CA ASN A 444 14.04 6.31 -12.29
C ASN A 444 12.67 5.64 -12.24
N ASP A 445 12.32 5.12 -11.08
CA ASP A 445 11.07 4.42 -10.80
C ASP A 445 10.39 5.09 -9.62
N ASN A 446 9.14 5.55 -9.82
CA ASN A 446 8.28 6.07 -8.75
C ASN A 446 7.09 5.14 -8.56
N ILE A 447 6.80 4.78 -7.33
CA ILE A 447 5.69 3.90 -6.96
C ILE A 447 4.88 4.57 -5.87
N ASP A 448 3.65 4.94 -6.19
CA ASP A 448 2.68 5.44 -5.22
C ASP A 448 1.98 4.26 -4.55
N ILE A 449 1.84 4.30 -3.24
CA ILE A 449 1.32 3.22 -2.42
C ILE A 449 0.08 3.68 -1.67
N GLY A 450 -1.06 3.05 -1.98
CA GLY A 450 -2.33 3.42 -1.40
C GLY A 450 -2.77 4.84 -1.79
N TYR A 451 -3.46 5.52 -0.88
CA TYR A 451 -4.01 6.86 -1.12
C TYR A 451 -3.50 7.92 -0.11
N LYS A 452 -2.65 7.49 0.84
CA LYS A 452 -2.18 8.36 1.94
C LYS A 452 -0.88 9.11 1.64
N GLY A 453 -0.28 8.88 0.47
CA GLY A 453 0.98 9.51 0.07
C GLY A 453 2.24 8.74 0.46
N SER A 454 2.12 7.45 0.82
CA SER A 454 3.27 6.54 0.91
C SER A 454 3.83 6.28 -0.48
N LYS A 455 5.16 6.27 -0.63
CA LYS A 455 5.80 6.09 -1.94
C LYS A 455 7.20 5.47 -1.84
N LEU A 456 7.64 4.89 -2.95
CA LEU A 456 9.04 4.54 -3.22
C LEU A 456 9.51 5.34 -4.44
N GLU A 457 10.68 5.92 -4.36
CA GLU A 457 11.37 6.57 -5.47
C GLU A 457 12.75 5.93 -5.60
N THR A 458 13.13 5.52 -6.82
CA THR A 458 14.34 4.73 -7.03
C THR A 458 15.12 5.24 -8.21
N ASP A 459 16.39 5.53 -7.99
CA ASP A 459 17.38 5.72 -9.04
C ASP A 459 18.16 4.41 -9.24
N ALA A 460 18.23 3.95 -10.49
CA ALA A 460 18.99 2.75 -10.88
C ALA A 460 20.06 3.10 -11.90
N TYR A 461 21.29 2.77 -11.61
CA TYR A 461 22.46 2.92 -12.49
C TYR A 461 22.95 1.54 -12.88
N SER A 462 23.02 1.25 -14.18
CA SER A 462 23.31 -0.07 -14.68
C SER A 462 24.37 -0.07 -15.76
N PHE A 463 25.11 -1.16 -15.82
CA PHE A 463 26.08 -1.44 -16.88
C PHE A 463 25.88 -2.89 -17.33
N ALA A 464 25.88 -3.13 -18.64
CA ALA A 464 25.79 -4.48 -19.18
C ALA A 464 26.71 -4.67 -20.39
N LEU A 465 27.15 -5.90 -20.55
CA LEU A 465 27.79 -6.43 -21.75
C LEU A 465 26.78 -7.34 -22.48
N TYR A 466 26.77 -7.28 -23.79
CA TYR A 466 25.88 -8.12 -24.60
C TYR A 466 26.54 -8.60 -25.88
N GLY A 467 25.97 -9.63 -26.46
CA GLY A 467 26.39 -10.14 -27.74
C GLY A 467 25.26 -10.88 -28.45
N THR A 468 25.36 -10.94 -29.76
CA THR A 468 24.46 -11.67 -30.64
C THR A 468 25.24 -12.42 -31.70
N LYS A 469 24.73 -13.58 -32.11
CA LYS A 469 25.21 -14.32 -33.26
C LYS A 469 24.03 -14.93 -34.04
N LEU A 470 24.00 -14.67 -35.34
CA LEU A 470 23.13 -15.31 -36.32
C LEU A 470 23.95 -16.34 -37.09
N ARG A 471 23.47 -17.56 -37.18
CA ARG A 471 24.11 -18.65 -37.92
C ARG A 471 23.53 -18.79 -39.35
N ASP A 472 24.27 -19.45 -40.24
CA ASP A 472 23.86 -19.66 -41.63
C ASP A 472 22.49 -20.38 -41.77
N ASP A 473 22.11 -21.19 -40.78
CA ASP A 473 20.81 -21.87 -40.72
C ASP A 473 19.69 -20.98 -40.15
N HIS A 474 19.94 -19.67 -40.06
CA HIS A 474 19.05 -18.64 -39.51
C HIS A 474 18.73 -18.79 -38.00
N VAL A 475 19.47 -19.59 -37.27
CA VAL A 475 19.37 -19.68 -35.80
C VAL A 475 20.15 -18.55 -35.18
N PHE A 476 19.51 -17.81 -34.29
CA PHE A 476 20.18 -16.75 -33.55
C PHE A 476 20.33 -17.08 -32.06
N THR A 477 21.39 -16.53 -31.49
CA THR A 477 21.70 -16.64 -30.06
C THR A 477 22.11 -15.27 -29.55
N ASP A 478 21.42 -14.78 -28.54
CA ASP A 478 21.72 -13.51 -27.87
C ASP A 478 22.01 -13.78 -26.41
N ALA A 479 22.96 -13.06 -25.85
CA ALA A 479 23.30 -13.15 -24.44
C ALA A 479 23.66 -11.77 -23.89
N LEU A 480 23.33 -11.52 -22.65
CA LEU A 480 23.77 -10.35 -21.91
C LEU A 480 24.02 -10.70 -20.45
N ILE A 481 24.89 -9.91 -19.83
CA ILE A 481 25.14 -9.90 -18.39
C ILE A 481 25.32 -8.47 -17.93
N GLY A 482 24.71 -8.10 -16.81
CA GLY A 482 24.78 -6.74 -16.28
C GLY A 482 24.72 -6.67 -14.78
N VAL A 483 25.06 -5.50 -14.27
CA VAL A 483 25.02 -5.13 -12.86
C VAL A 483 24.30 -3.80 -12.70
N SER A 484 23.62 -3.63 -11.55
CA SER A 484 22.95 -2.37 -11.20
C SER A 484 23.25 -1.97 -9.77
N LEU A 485 23.31 -0.66 -9.56
CA LEU A 485 23.30 -0.02 -8.25
C LEU A 485 21.96 0.68 -8.10
N LEU A 486 21.30 0.47 -6.98
CA LEU A 486 19.98 0.98 -6.68
C LEU A 486 20.06 1.91 -5.48
N ASP A 487 19.42 3.05 -5.59
CA ASP A 487 19.24 4.03 -4.51
C ASP A 487 17.72 4.25 -4.35
N ILE A 488 17.16 3.82 -3.23
CA ILE A 488 15.72 3.73 -2.99
C ILE A 488 15.35 4.65 -1.84
N ASP A 489 14.66 5.72 -2.14
CA ASP A 489 14.02 6.58 -1.15
C ASP A 489 12.62 6.07 -0.86
N GLN A 490 12.37 5.76 0.40
CA GLN A 490 11.09 5.27 0.89
C GLN A 490 10.43 6.32 1.77
N LYS A 491 9.18 6.63 1.49
CA LYS A 491 8.30 7.43 2.31
C LYS A 491 7.09 6.60 2.71
N ARG A 492 6.82 6.51 4.00
CA ARG A 492 5.64 5.87 4.56
C ARG A 492 4.85 6.88 5.38
N VAL A 493 3.56 7.01 5.07
CA VAL A 493 2.65 7.91 5.77
C VAL A 493 1.73 7.08 6.65
N ILE A 494 1.81 7.31 7.94
CA ILE A 494 0.93 6.69 8.94
C ILE A 494 0.26 7.82 9.70
N TYR A 495 -1.05 7.94 9.54
CA TYR A 495 -1.82 9.05 10.12
C TYR A 495 -1.19 10.39 9.73
N ASP A 496 -0.82 11.22 10.68
CA ASP A 496 -0.14 12.50 10.44
C ASP A 496 1.40 12.38 10.47
N ASN A 497 1.93 11.18 10.72
CA ASN A 497 3.37 10.95 10.76
C ASN A 497 3.93 10.61 9.37
N ILE A 498 5.03 11.25 9.02
CA ILE A 498 5.80 10.94 7.82
C ILE A 498 7.11 10.28 8.24
N LEU A 499 7.30 9.07 7.77
CA LEU A 499 8.48 8.26 8.01
C LEU A 499 9.25 8.11 6.71
N GLU A 500 10.53 8.41 6.72
CA GLU A 500 11.40 8.31 5.55
C GLU A 500 12.63 7.46 5.85
N GLY A 501 13.13 6.81 4.81
CA GLY A 501 14.37 6.07 4.86
C GLY A 501 14.96 5.87 3.48
N ASN A 502 16.28 5.77 3.41
CA ASN A 502 17.00 5.46 2.18
C ASN A 502 17.56 4.05 2.26
N ARG A 503 17.37 3.29 1.20
CA ARG A 503 17.81 1.90 1.07
C ARG A 503 18.64 1.70 -0.18
N GLU A 504 19.88 1.28 -0.02
CA GLU A 504 20.73 0.90 -1.13
C GLU A 504 20.52 -0.56 -1.56
N GLY A 505 20.70 -0.82 -2.84
CA GLY A 505 20.66 -2.15 -3.42
C GLY A 505 21.73 -2.39 -4.47
N GLN A 506 22.06 -3.67 -4.65
CA GLN A 506 22.95 -4.15 -5.70
C GLN A 506 22.26 -5.28 -6.44
N GLN A 507 22.39 -5.29 -7.75
CA GLN A 507 21.75 -6.30 -8.59
C GLN A 507 22.75 -6.82 -9.62
N ILE A 508 22.73 -8.14 -9.82
CA ILE A 508 23.34 -8.81 -10.98
C ILE A 508 22.22 -9.48 -11.77
N TYR A 509 22.30 -9.37 -13.09
CA TYR A 509 21.31 -9.97 -13.97
C TYR A 509 21.94 -10.49 -15.26
N GLY A 510 21.26 -11.43 -15.90
CA GLY A 510 21.66 -11.95 -17.19
C GLY A 510 20.46 -12.43 -17.97
N SER A 511 20.58 -12.42 -19.29
CA SER A 511 19.58 -12.94 -20.17
C SER A 511 20.20 -13.72 -21.31
N PHE A 512 19.53 -14.81 -21.70
CA PHE A 512 19.89 -15.65 -22.81
C PHE A 512 18.67 -15.86 -23.69
N ASN A 513 18.77 -15.55 -24.99
CA ASN A 513 17.71 -15.68 -25.96
C ASN A 513 18.18 -16.58 -27.11
N PHE A 514 17.36 -17.55 -27.48
CA PHE A 514 17.61 -18.47 -28.56
C PHE A 514 16.37 -18.57 -29.45
N GLY A 515 16.57 -18.46 -30.76
CA GLY A 515 15.46 -18.54 -31.70
C GLY A 515 15.90 -18.80 -33.13
N LYS A 516 14.92 -18.80 -34.00
CA LYS A 516 15.13 -19.01 -35.43
C LYS A 516 14.41 -17.97 -36.25
N ARG A 517 15.08 -17.42 -37.24
CA ARG A 517 14.48 -16.51 -38.22
C ARG A 517 13.91 -17.33 -39.37
N ILE A 518 12.63 -17.22 -39.61
CA ILE A 518 11.91 -17.80 -40.75
C ILE A 518 11.60 -16.65 -41.69
N VAL A 519 12.17 -16.67 -42.88
CA VAL A 519 12.02 -15.65 -43.92
C VAL A 519 11.00 -16.09 -44.91
N ASP A 520 9.97 -15.30 -45.16
CA ASP A 520 8.93 -15.53 -46.14
C ASP A 520 8.61 -14.20 -46.86
N GLU A 521 9.17 -14.04 -48.07
CA GLU A 521 9.10 -12.80 -48.85
C GLU A 521 9.42 -11.55 -48.00
N ASP A 522 8.42 -10.68 -47.73
CA ASP A 522 8.55 -9.43 -46.98
C ASP A 522 8.26 -9.61 -45.48
N LEU A 523 7.86 -10.82 -45.04
CA LEU A 523 7.52 -11.12 -43.65
C LEU A 523 8.55 -12.08 -43.05
N ASN A 524 9.14 -11.64 -41.92
CA ASN A 524 10.01 -12.50 -41.12
C ASN A 524 9.29 -12.89 -39.82
N LEU A 525 9.33 -14.15 -39.48
CA LEU A 525 8.87 -14.70 -38.22
C LEU A 525 10.09 -15.14 -37.41
N ASN A 526 10.19 -14.66 -36.19
CA ASN A 526 11.31 -14.96 -35.28
C ASN A 526 10.77 -15.63 -33.99
N PRO A 527 10.38 -16.91 -34.02
CA PRO A 527 10.05 -17.65 -32.80
C PRO A 527 11.33 -17.83 -31.94
N GLY A 528 11.16 -17.69 -30.63
CA GLY A 528 12.27 -17.83 -29.71
C GLY A 528 11.87 -18.16 -28.28
N ILE A 529 12.88 -18.57 -27.53
CA ILE A 529 12.81 -18.79 -26.10
C ILE A 529 13.88 -17.93 -25.40
N LYS A 530 13.47 -17.20 -24.37
CA LYS A 530 14.36 -16.35 -23.59
C LYS A 530 14.31 -16.74 -22.12
N LEU A 531 15.47 -16.76 -21.48
CA LEU A 531 15.66 -16.94 -20.04
C LEU A 531 16.25 -15.68 -19.46
N ASP A 532 15.54 -15.04 -18.52
CA ASP A 532 16.04 -13.92 -17.74
C ASP A 532 16.29 -14.37 -16.30
N LEU A 533 17.47 -14.12 -15.77
CA LEU A 533 17.86 -14.44 -14.40
C LEU A 533 18.35 -13.18 -13.70
N GLY A 534 18.09 -13.09 -12.40
CA GLY A 534 18.57 -11.98 -11.60
C GLY A 534 18.66 -12.28 -10.11
N TYR A 535 19.55 -11.57 -9.47
CA TYR A 535 19.74 -11.57 -8.02
C TYR A 535 19.92 -10.14 -7.54
N THR A 536 19.04 -9.71 -6.66
CA THR A 536 19.09 -8.38 -6.04
C THR A 536 19.29 -8.52 -4.54
N LYS A 537 20.25 -7.80 -4.01
CA LYS A 537 20.53 -7.67 -2.59
C LYS A 537 20.19 -6.25 -2.16
N LEU A 538 19.16 -6.09 -1.34
CA LEU A 538 18.80 -4.83 -0.71
C LEU A 538 19.40 -4.78 0.68
N LYS A 539 20.12 -3.71 1.01
CA LYS A 539 20.74 -3.51 2.33
C LYS A 539 19.68 -3.29 3.41
N ALA A 540 20.06 -3.51 4.66
CA ALA A 540 19.26 -3.10 5.80
C ALA A 540 19.18 -1.57 5.86
N PHE A 541 18.03 -1.04 6.28
CA PHE A 541 17.84 0.38 6.51
C PHE A 541 16.83 0.63 7.63
N ARG A 542 16.82 1.84 8.15
CA ARG A 542 15.89 2.27 9.18
C ARG A 542 15.10 3.50 8.73
N GLU A 543 13.84 3.52 9.08
CA GLU A 543 13.01 4.71 8.95
C GLU A 543 13.35 5.73 10.04
N ARG A 544 13.11 7.00 9.75
CA ARG A 544 13.17 8.11 10.68
C ARG A 544 11.91 8.97 10.51
N THR A 545 11.41 9.48 11.59
CA THR A 545 10.26 10.40 11.58
C THR A 545 10.71 11.76 11.10
N ILE A 546 10.03 12.30 10.09
CA ILE A 546 10.26 13.65 9.53
C ILE A 546 9.18 14.62 10.01
N VAL A 547 7.94 14.14 10.11
CA VAL A 547 6.80 14.90 10.64
C VAL A 547 6.14 14.04 11.71
N GLY A 548 5.78 14.64 12.82
CA GLY A 548 5.24 13.97 14.00
C GLY A 548 6.29 13.68 15.07
N ASP A 549 5.86 13.25 16.25
CA ASP A 549 6.74 13.04 17.41
C ASP A 549 7.09 11.58 17.69
N SER A 550 6.56 10.62 16.93
CA SER A 550 6.62 9.22 17.30
C SER A 550 7.70 8.46 16.56
N LEU A 551 8.77 8.09 17.26
CA LEU A 551 9.69 7.02 16.86
C LEU A 551 9.04 5.61 16.99
N ALA A 552 7.83 5.55 17.58
CA ALA A 552 7.16 4.29 17.89
C ALA A 552 6.77 3.51 16.63
N ASP A 553 6.47 4.21 15.52
CA ASP A 553 6.04 3.62 14.26
C ASP A 553 7.18 3.32 13.30
N ALA A 554 8.39 3.81 13.60
CA ALA A 554 9.53 3.64 12.73
C ALA A 554 10.04 2.19 12.74
N LEU A 555 10.24 1.64 11.54
CA LEU A 555 10.69 0.28 11.32
C LEU A 555 12.17 0.25 10.92
N LEU A 556 12.86 -0.79 11.34
CA LEU A 556 14.11 -1.23 10.76
C LEU A 556 13.84 -2.46 9.89
N TYR A 557 14.20 -2.36 8.63
CA TYR A 557 14.15 -3.47 7.68
C TYR A 557 15.53 -4.09 7.59
N LYS A 558 15.61 -5.42 7.72
CA LYS A 558 16.85 -6.16 7.53
C LYS A 558 17.21 -6.28 6.05
N GLU A 559 18.39 -6.80 5.77
CA GLU A 559 18.80 -7.16 4.42
C GLU A 559 17.80 -8.12 3.78
N GLN A 560 17.49 -7.89 2.50
CA GLN A 560 16.56 -8.72 1.73
C GLN A 560 17.22 -9.18 0.44
N ASN A 561 17.08 -10.47 0.15
CA ASN A 561 17.62 -11.10 -1.05
C ASN A 561 16.47 -11.52 -1.96
N ILE A 562 16.47 -11.02 -3.19
CA ILE A 562 15.41 -11.23 -4.17
C ILE A 562 16.00 -11.95 -5.37
N LYS A 563 15.44 -13.12 -5.70
CA LYS A 563 15.81 -13.90 -6.87
C LYS A 563 14.74 -13.76 -7.95
N SER A 564 15.15 -13.63 -9.20
CA SER A 564 14.27 -13.54 -10.36
C SER A 564 14.66 -14.58 -11.39
N ALA A 565 13.65 -15.30 -11.92
CA ALA A 565 13.82 -16.26 -12.98
C ALA A 565 12.57 -16.24 -13.88
N LEU A 566 12.71 -15.79 -15.13
CA LEU A 566 11.63 -15.71 -16.11
C LEU A 566 11.97 -16.54 -17.34
N ILE A 567 11.01 -17.30 -17.83
CA ILE A 567 11.08 -17.95 -19.14
C ILE A 567 10.06 -17.30 -20.05
N THR A 568 10.49 -16.82 -21.20
CA THR A 568 9.65 -16.21 -22.22
C THR A 568 9.61 -17.08 -23.46
N LEU A 569 8.42 -17.42 -23.92
CA LEU A 569 8.16 -18.02 -25.23
C LEU A 569 7.50 -16.96 -26.09
N GLY A 570 8.08 -16.66 -27.24
CA GLY A 570 7.59 -15.55 -28.05
C GLY A 570 7.80 -15.71 -29.54
N VAL A 571 7.09 -14.87 -30.26
CA VAL A 571 7.24 -14.67 -31.71
C VAL A 571 7.36 -13.18 -31.96
N LEU A 572 8.41 -12.81 -32.68
CA LEU A 572 8.56 -11.47 -33.27
C LEU A 572 8.19 -11.55 -34.75
N LEU A 573 7.47 -10.56 -35.21
CA LEU A 573 7.04 -10.37 -36.59
C LEU A 573 7.75 -9.14 -37.12
N ASP A 574 8.44 -9.27 -38.25
CA ASP A 574 9.06 -8.12 -38.93
C ASP A 574 8.55 -8.07 -40.38
N LYS A 575 8.00 -6.93 -40.80
CA LYS A 575 7.59 -6.67 -42.19
C LYS A 575 8.26 -5.41 -42.69
N THR A 576 8.86 -5.51 -43.87
CA THR A 576 9.51 -4.38 -44.53
C THR A 576 8.62 -3.90 -45.67
N ASP A 577 8.21 -2.64 -45.61
CA ASP A 577 7.55 -1.95 -46.71
C ASP A 577 8.58 -0.98 -47.35
N THR A 578 8.79 -1.13 -48.66
CA THR A 578 9.73 -0.27 -49.40
C THR A 578 8.90 0.62 -50.35
N ASP A 579 8.86 1.91 -50.09
CA ASP A 579 8.34 2.85 -51.05
C ASP A 579 9.44 3.20 -52.05
N LYS A 580 9.23 2.78 -53.30
CA LYS A 580 10.21 2.98 -54.38
C LYS A 580 10.21 4.38 -54.94
N GLU A 581 9.17 5.18 -54.65
CA GLU A 581 9.05 6.57 -55.19
C GLU A 581 9.71 7.58 -54.26
N GLU A 582 9.79 7.31 -52.93
CA GLU A 582 10.35 8.23 -51.95
C GLU A 582 11.67 7.73 -51.33
N ASP A 583 12.17 6.56 -51.74
CA ASP A 583 13.36 5.89 -51.18
C ASP A 583 13.33 5.77 -49.62
N GLU A 584 12.12 5.68 -49.04
CA GLU A 584 11.92 5.48 -47.65
C GLU A 584 11.74 3.98 -47.34
N ILE A 585 12.38 3.51 -46.29
CA ILE A 585 12.22 2.13 -45.78
C ILE A 585 11.51 2.22 -44.45
N ILE A 586 10.32 1.62 -44.40
CA ILE A 586 9.57 1.45 -43.14
C ILE A 586 9.54 -0.03 -42.78
N ASN A 587 10.07 -0.35 -41.61
CA ASN A 587 9.94 -1.70 -41.05
C ASN A 587 8.90 -1.67 -39.93
N HIS A 588 7.88 -2.48 -40.06
CA HIS A 588 6.91 -2.73 -39.02
C HIS A 588 7.31 -3.99 -38.26
N HIS A 589 7.21 -3.97 -36.93
CA HIS A 589 7.48 -5.15 -36.13
C HIS A 589 6.43 -5.33 -35.03
N GLY A 590 6.08 -6.57 -34.82
CA GLY A 590 5.13 -7.00 -33.82
C GLY A 590 5.75 -7.99 -32.83
N ARG A 591 5.22 -8.06 -31.63
CA ARG A 591 5.69 -8.93 -30.57
C ARG A 591 4.50 -9.59 -29.88
N LEU A 592 4.54 -10.90 -29.74
CA LEU A 592 3.63 -11.66 -28.91
C LEU A 592 4.43 -12.64 -28.06
N GLU A 593 4.38 -12.48 -26.74
CA GLU A 593 5.17 -13.27 -25.81
C GLU A 593 4.36 -13.72 -24.60
N TYR A 594 4.50 -15.00 -24.28
CA TYR A 594 4.07 -15.57 -23.01
C TYR A 594 5.26 -15.69 -22.07
N ILE A 595 5.12 -15.16 -20.85
CA ILE A 595 6.18 -15.10 -19.86
C ILE A 595 5.75 -15.88 -18.63
N ALA A 596 6.50 -16.93 -18.30
CA ALA A 596 6.37 -17.69 -17.07
C ALA A 596 7.36 -17.15 -16.03
N ASP A 597 6.83 -16.64 -14.91
CA ASP A 597 7.63 -16.20 -13.78
C ASP A 597 7.83 -17.35 -12.78
N LEU A 598 9.03 -17.90 -12.78
CA LEU A 598 9.48 -18.99 -11.92
C LEU A 598 10.25 -18.50 -10.69
N SER A 599 10.24 -17.20 -10.44
CA SER A 599 10.92 -16.61 -9.29
C SER A 599 10.41 -17.20 -7.98
N PRO A 600 11.29 -17.58 -7.04
CA PRO A 600 10.87 -18.00 -5.71
C PRO A 600 10.26 -16.83 -4.93
N SER A 601 9.62 -17.14 -3.81
CA SER A 601 9.21 -16.14 -2.83
C SER A 601 10.42 -15.43 -2.23
N SER A 602 10.19 -14.24 -1.71
CA SER A 602 11.20 -13.45 -1.01
C SER A 602 10.72 -13.10 0.40
N ASP A 603 11.56 -13.39 1.39
CA ASP A 603 11.29 -13.07 2.79
C ASP A 603 11.86 -11.70 3.12
N ALA A 604 11.08 -10.92 3.86
CA ALA A 604 11.51 -9.66 4.46
C ALA A 604 11.37 -9.76 5.98
N GLU A 605 12.44 -9.43 6.69
CA GLU A 605 12.45 -9.34 8.15
C GLU A 605 12.56 -7.88 8.57
N PHE A 606 11.77 -7.49 9.55
CA PHE A 606 11.75 -6.11 10.07
C PHE A 606 11.25 -6.07 11.50
N TYR A 607 11.50 -4.98 12.22
CA TYR A 607 11.05 -4.77 13.58
C TYR A 607 10.92 -3.27 13.88
N TYR A 608 10.12 -2.94 14.88
CA TYR A 608 10.02 -1.57 15.36
C TYR A 608 11.31 -1.12 16.05
N LEU A 609 11.75 0.11 15.81
CA LEU A 609 12.98 0.64 16.41
C LEU A 609 12.93 0.64 17.95
N ASN A 610 11.76 0.82 18.53
CA ASN A 610 11.53 0.81 19.97
C ASN A 610 11.27 -0.60 20.55
N SER A 611 11.09 -1.62 19.71
CA SER A 611 10.81 -3.02 20.14
C SER A 611 11.60 -4.02 19.32
N GLN A 612 12.91 -4.02 19.45
CA GLN A 612 13.82 -4.84 18.67
C GLN A 612 13.77 -6.34 19.02
N SER A 613 13.12 -6.71 20.13
CA SER A 613 12.95 -8.10 20.55
C SER A 613 11.93 -8.87 19.70
N THR A 614 11.01 -8.17 19.03
CA THR A 614 9.97 -8.78 18.20
C THR A 614 10.31 -8.57 16.72
N VAL A 615 10.77 -9.66 16.07
CA VAL A 615 11.05 -9.66 14.63
C VAL A 615 9.81 -10.14 13.90
N TYR A 616 9.35 -9.33 12.95
CA TYR A 616 8.26 -9.67 12.03
C TYR A 616 8.82 -10.22 10.74
N ASN A 617 8.13 -11.18 10.17
CA ASN A 617 8.47 -11.79 8.88
C ASN A 617 7.30 -11.63 7.91
N TYR A 618 7.59 -11.21 6.69
CA TYR A 618 6.63 -11.19 5.61
C TYR A 618 7.19 -11.87 4.37
N ASN A 619 6.54 -12.96 3.95
CA ASN A 619 6.89 -13.69 2.74
C ASN A 619 6.12 -13.13 1.56
N VAL A 620 6.84 -12.60 0.58
CA VAL A 620 6.27 -12.12 -0.69
C VAL A 620 6.20 -13.29 -1.67
N GLU A 621 5.02 -13.86 -1.79
CA GLU A 621 4.76 -14.91 -2.76
C GLU A 621 4.66 -14.37 -4.19
N ASN A 622 5.15 -15.13 -5.15
CA ASN A 622 4.95 -14.85 -6.56
C ASN A 622 3.52 -15.21 -6.98
N LYS A 623 2.64 -14.21 -7.00
CA LYS A 623 1.21 -14.37 -7.34
C LYS A 623 0.91 -14.21 -8.84
N SER A 624 1.88 -13.74 -9.65
CA SER A 624 1.72 -13.46 -11.09
C SER A 624 2.62 -14.33 -11.92
N LYS A 625 2.39 -15.65 -11.85
CA LYS A 625 3.23 -16.66 -12.54
C LYS A 625 3.10 -16.64 -14.06
N HIS A 626 2.00 -16.15 -14.60
CA HIS A 626 1.68 -16.19 -16.03
C HIS A 626 1.39 -14.78 -16.52
N ASN A 627 2.13 -14.35 -17.53
CA ASN A 627 2.06 -12.99 -18.05
C ASN A 627 2.05 -13.04 -19.59
N LEU A 628 1.43 -12.04 -20.19
CA LEU A 628 1.38 -11.82 -21.63
C LEU A 628 2.01 -10.48 -21.96
N ARG A 629 2.86 -10.43 -22.99
CA ARG A 629 3.35 -9.18 -23.57
C ARG A 629 2.96 -9.11 -25.03
N ILE A 630 2.35 -7.99 -25.42
CA ILE A 630 1.99 -7.68 -26.79
C ILE A 630 2.64 -6.34 -27.11
N GLY A 631 3.32 -6.26 -28.21
CA GLY A 631 3.98 -5.06 -28.67
C GLY A 631 3.81 -4.83 -30.16
N TYR A 632 3.90 -3.55 -30.53
CA TYR A 632 4.00 -3.11 -31.90
C TYR A 632 5.02 -1.96 -31.97
N GLY A 633 5.83 -1.99 -33.03
CA GLY A 633 6.79 -0.93 -33.28
C GLY A 633 7.02 -0.71 -34.78
N PHE A 634 7.77 0.32 -35.07
CA PHE A 634 8.17 0.69 -36.39
C PHE A 634 9.59 1.30 -36.41
N ASP A 635 10.31 1.05 -37.48
CA ASP A 635 11.57 1.69 -37.80
C ASP A 635 11.40 2.45 -39.11
N VAL A 636 11.63 3.76 -39.10
CA VAL A 636 11.66 4.57 -40.30
C VAL A 636 13.09 5.01 -40.56
N THR A 637 13.56 4.83 -41.78
CA THR A 637 14.87 5.33 -42.22
C THR A 637 14.68 6.08 -43.53
N SER A 638 15.00 7.36 -43.54
CA SER A 638 14.93 8.25 -44.72
C SER A 638 16.29 8.40 -45.37
N ILE A 639 16.30 8.67 -46.70
CA ILE A 639 17.51 9.03 -47.45
C ILE A 639 18.22 10.24 -46.87
N SER A 640 17.49 11.16 -46.26
CA SER A 640 18.06 12.33 -45.60
C SER A 640 18.88 12.01 -44.34
N GLY A 641 19.02 10.70 -43.97
CA GLY A 641 19.84 10.26 -42.85
C GLY A 641 19.10 10.11 -41.53
N TRP A 642 17.79 10.21 -41.56
CA TRP A 642 16.94 10.01 -40.37
C TRP A 642 16.70 8.55 -40.06
N SER A 643 16.72 8.23 -38.77
CA SER A 643 16.28 6.97 -38.23
C SER A 643 15.42 7.22 -37.02
N LEU A 644 14.17 6.80 -37.06
CA LEU A 644 13.24 6.85 -35.94
C LEU A 644 12.77 5.44 -35.63
N VAL A 645 12.94 5.00 -34.40
CA VAL A 645 12.44 3.71 -33.92
C VAL A 645 11.47 3.98 -32.78
N GLY A 646 10.25 3.49 -32.93
CA GLY A 646 9.21 3.60 -31.89
C GLY A 646 8.67 2.21 -31.55
N ASN A 647 8.53 1.91 -30.26
CA ASN A 647 7.91 0.69 -29.77
C ASN A 647 6.87 1.03 -28.71
N PHE A 648 5.71 0.42 -28.84
CA PHE A 648 4.69 0.39 -27.80
C PHE A 648 4.49 -1.05 -27.35
N GLU A 649 4.57 -1.29 -26.06
CA GLU A 649 4.38 -2.60 -25.46
C GLU A 649 3.37 -2.56 -24.31
N ARG A 650 2.49 -3.55 -24.28
CA ARG A 650 1.62 -3.80 -23.15
C ARG A 650 1.99 -5.12 -22.48
N PHE A 651 2.24 -5.04 -21.20
CA PHE A 651 2.42 -6.18 -20.33
C PHE A 651 1.16 -6.39 -19.50
N GLN A 652 0.65 -7.61 -19.44
CA GLN A 652 -0.55 -7.98 -18.73
C GLN A 652 -0.34 -9.25 -17.90
N SER A 653 -0.66 -9.15 -16.61
CA SER A 653 -0.77 -10.29 -15.71
C SER A 653 -2.18 -10.36 -15.09
N ALA A 654 -2.41 -11.34 -14.22
CA ALA A 654 -3.69 -11.49 -13.52
C ALA A 654 -4.02 -10.30 -12.61
N LYS A 655 -3.00 -9.60 -12.07
CA LYS A 655 -3.17 -8.55 -11.04
C LYS A 655 -2.50 -7.22 -11.37
N SER A 656 -1.66 -7.20 -12.40
CA SER A 656 -0.92 -6.01 -12.80
C SER A 656 -0.92 -5.84 -14.31
N HIS A 657 -0.75 -4.60 -14.73
CA HIS A 657 -0.50 -4.27 -16.12
C HIS A 657 0.44 -3.07 -16.21
N SER A 658 1.18 -2.98 -17.31
CA SER A 658 1.93 -1.78 -17.69
C SER A 658 1.81 -1.53 -19.18
N ASN A 659 1.88 -0.25 -19.55
CA ASN A 659 2.07 0.21 -20.91
C ASN A 659 3.43 0.88 -20.97
N GLU A 660 4.21 0.59 -22.00
CA GLU A 660 5.58 1.01 -22.14
C GLU A 660 5.79 1.60 -23.53
N ILE A 661 6.48 2.72 -23.59
CA ILE A 661 6.86 3.39 -24.82
C ILE A 661 8.37 3.47 -24.84
N TYR A 662 8.95 3.02 -25.93
CA TYR A 662 10.38 3.12 -26.20
C TYR A 662 10.58 3.98 -27.45
N LEU A 663 11.54 4.88 -27.39
CA LEU A 663 11.87 5.77 -28.49
C LEU A 663 13.37 5.83 -28.69
N SER A 664 13.81 5.60 -29.92
CA SER A 664 15.18 5.80 -30.34
C SER A 664 15.17 6.67 -31.58
N VAL A 665 15.98 7.71 -31.56
CA VAL A 665 16.12 8.65 -32.67
C VAL A 665 17.56 8.69 -33.10
N GLY A 666 17.83 8.43 -34.37
CA GLY A 666 19.13 8.53 -34.97
C GLY A 666 19.13 9.50 -36.14
N TYR A 667 20.23 10.20 -36.33
CA TYR A 667 20.40 11.12 -37.44
C TYR A 667 21.86 11.20 -37.90
N VAL A 668 22.08 11.13 -39.21
CA VAL A 668 23.36 11.46 -39.82
C VAL A 668 23.32 12.95 -40.18
N PRO A 669 24.16 13.81 -39.64
CA PRO A 669 23.92 15.25 -39.61
C PRO A 669 23.94 15.89 -41.02
N ILE A 670 22.88 16.62 -41.32
CA ILE A 670 22.88 17.86 -42.05
C ILE A 670 22.75 18.93 -40.95
N ASP A 671 23.56 19.99 -40.96
CA ASP A 671 23.72 20.91 -39.85
C ASP A 671 22.42 21.38 -39.17
N GLU A 672 22.42 21.46 -37.82
CA GLU A 672 21.53 22.28 -37.00
C GLU A 672 20.15 21.72 -36.55
N MET A 673 19.97 20.41 -36.33
CA MET A 673 18.73 19.93 -35.73
C MET A 673 18.92 19.49 -34.27
N LYS A 674 18.05 19.97 -33.37
CA LYS A 674 18.11 19.68 -31.93
C LYS A 674 16.81 19.09 -31.44
N PHE A 675 16.90 17.94 -30.77
CA PHE A 675 15.81 17.31 -30.05
C PHE A 675 15.95 17.55 -28.55
N VAL A 676 14.88 17.98 -27.92
CA VAL A 676 14.80 18.11 -26.46
C VAL A 676 13.63 17.26 -25.97
N PHE A 677 13.94 16.28 -25.16
CA PHE A 677 12.94 15.46 -24.47
C PHE A 677 12.92 15.89 -23.01
N ASP A 678 11.82 16.54 -22.61
CA ASP A 678 11.61 17.04 -21.26
C ASP A 678 10.72 16.08 -20.48
N VAL A 679 11.27 15.48 -19.43
CA VAL A 679 10.55 14.63 -18.48
C VAL A 679 10.83 15.17 -17.08
N ASN A 680 10.34 16.38 -16.80
CA ASN A 680 10.53 16.98 -15.48
C ASN A 680 9.63 16.33 -14.41
N ASN A 681 8.41 16.05 -14.81
CA ASN A 681 7.46 15.24 -14.06
C ASN A 681 6.44 14.65 -15.05
N PHE A 682 5.70 13.62 -14.64
CA PHE A 682 4.71 12.98 -15.50
C PHE A 682 3.44 13.81 -15.72
N GLU A 683 3.28 14.90 -14.98
CA GLU A 683 2.20 15.85 -15.22
C GLU A 683 2.43 16.65 -16.51
N ASN A 684 3.71 16.85 -16.92
CA ASN A 684 4.06 17.61 -18.09
C ASN A 684 5.28 17.02 -18.80
N THR A 685 5.06 15.95 -19.57
CA THR A 685 6.09 15.40 -20.45
C THR A 685 6.03 16.09 -21.78
N SER A 686 7.14 16.62 -22.27
CA SER A 686 7.19 17.26 -23.59
C SER A 686 8.31 16.73 -24.47
N LEU A 687 8.02 16.61 -25.76
CA LEU A 687 9.01 16.39 -26.81
C LEU A 687 9.06 17.64 -27.67
N SER A 688 10.22 18.23 -27.80
CA SER A 688 10.41 19.34 -28.73
C SER A 688 11.52 19.05 -29.73
N LEU A 689 11.26 19.50 -30.94
CA LEU A 689 12.16 19.47 -32.09
C LEU A 689 12.45 20.92 -32.51
N THR A 690 13.73 21.28 -32.57
CA THR A 690 14.16 22.57 -33.08
C THR A 690 15.05 22.38 -34.30
N ASN A 691 14.75 23.04 -35.38
CA ASN A 691 15.57 23.04 -36.59
C ASN A 691 15.73 24.48 -37.13
N ASN A 692 16.90 24.81 -37.65
CA ASN A 692 17.14 26.05 -38.38
C ASN A 692 17.01 25.77 -39.87
N VAL A 693 16.03 26.40 -40.52
CA VAL A 693 15.81 26.28 -41.95
C VAL A 693 15.94 27.68 -42.56
N ASN A 694 17.02 27.89 -43.28
CA ASN A 694 17.31 29.17 -43.98
C ASN A 694 17.27 30.42 -43.06
N GLY A 695 17.78 30.28 -41.83
CA GLY A 695 17.83 31.37 -40.85
C GLY A 695 16.57 31.51 -39.98
N PHE A 696 15.58 30.65 -40.17
CA PHE A 696 14.41 30.56 -39.31
C PHE A 696 14.55 29.38 -38.36
N ASP A 697 14.42 29.62 -37.07
CA ASP A 697 14.33 28.58 -36.07
C ASP A 697 12.89 28.06 -36.00
N LEU A 698 12.68 26.83 -36.43
CA LEU A 698 11.41 26.13 -36.35
C LEU A 698 11.45 25.22 -35.10
N LYS A 699 10.58 25.46 -34.14
CA LYS A 699 10.41 24.62 -32.95
C LYS A 699 9.03 23.98 -32.98
N MET A 700 8.99 22.66 -33.01
CA MET A 700 7.80 21.86 -32.79
C MET A 700 7.87 21.27 -31.43
N SER A 701 6.80 21.37 -30.64
CA SER A 701 6.73 20.71 -29.33
C SER A 701 5.36 20.07 -29.14
N SER A 702 5.36 18.93 -28.49
CA SER A 702 4.15 18.28 -27.99
C SER A 702 4.29 18.04 -26.50
N ASN A 703 3.22 18.25 -25.76
CA ASN A 703 3.14 17.92 -24.33
C ASN A 703 2.03 16.90 -24.09
N TYR A 704 2.23 16.07 -23.12
CA TYR A 704 1.25 15.07 -22.70
C TYR A 704 1.32 14.89 -21.19
N ASN A 705 0.15 14.93 -20.54
CA ASN A 705 0.00 14.65 -19.13
C ASN A 705 -0.48 13.21 -18.94
N PHE A 706 0.43 12.35 -18.50
CA PHE A 706 0.14 10.92 -18.28
C PHE A 706 -0.64 10.63 -17.01
N LEU A 707 -0.73 11.60 -16.07
CA LEU A 707 -1.40 11.44 -14.77
C LEU A 707 -2.81 12.01 -14.77
N SER A 708 -3.23 12.71 -15.83
CA SER A 708 -4.58 13.26 -15.95
C SER A 708 -5.61 12.15 -16.22
N ASP A 709 -6.70 12.14 -15.47
CA ASP A 709 -7.85 11.27 -15.74
C ASP A 709 -8.61 11.65 -17.01
N VAL A 710 -8.38 12.86 -17.52
CA VAL A 710 -8.90 13.37 -18.78
C VAL A 710 -7.71 13.56 -19.73
N PRO A 711 -7.82 13.15 -21.02
CA PRO A 711 -6.73 13.35 -21.97
C PRO A 711 -6.29 14.82 -22.02
N ASP A 712 -5.06 15.07 -21.56
CA ASP A 712 -4.45 16.41 -21.53
C ASP A 712 -3.19 16.36 -22.39
N TYR A 713 -3.31 16.87 -23.62
CA TYR A 713 -2.23 16.92 -24.61
C TYR A 713 -2.30 18.19 -25.43
N GLY A 714 -1.14 18.65 -25.83
CA GLY A 714 -1.01 19.84 -26.70
C GLY A 714 0.10 19.66 -27.70
N ALA A 715 -0.01 20.38 -28.82
CA ALA A 715 1.08 20.53 -29.76
C ALA A 715 1.25 22.03 -30.08
N ASN A 716 2.49 22.49 -30.18
CA ASN A 716 2.83 23.85 -30.49
C ASN A 716 3.89 23.88 -31.59
N ILE A 717 3.73 24.79 -32.53
CA ILE A 717 4.72 25.09 -33.58
C ILE A 717 5.11 26.55 -33.43
N GLU A 718 6.36 26.79 -33.18
CA GLU A 718 6.94 28.13 -33.05
C GLU A 718 7.94 28.35 -34.18
N VAL A 719 7.82 29.49 -34.86
CA VAL A 719 8.76 29.94 -35.91
C VAL A 719 9.34 31.26 -35.46
N SER A 720 10.64 31.31 -35.26
CA SER A 720 11.35 32.54 -34.88
C SER A 720 12.51 32.82 -35.84
N ASN A 721 12.82 34.09 -36.03
CA ASN A 721 13.98 34.53 -36.82
C ASN A 721 14.87 35.40 -35.94
N LYS A 722 16.17 35.14 -35.94
CA LYS A 722 17.15 36.03 -35.34
C LYS A 722 17.51 37.10 -36.35
N PHE A 723 17.02 38.34 -36.13
CA PHE A 723 17.44 39.50 -36.89
C PHE A 723 18.84 39.97 -36.51
#